data_ba6332804ad4ba2d7aa9f6d60e81b62c
#
_entry.id   ba6332804ad4ba2d7aa9f6d60e81b62c
#
_cell.length_a   1.000
_cell.length_b   1.000
_cell.length_c   1.000
_cell.angle_alpha   90.00
_cell.angle_beta   90.00
_cell.angle_gamma   90.00
#
_symmetry.space_group_name_H-M   'P 1'
#
loop_
_entity.id
_entity.type
_entity.pdbx_description
1 polymer ?
#
loop_
_entity_poly.entity_id
_entity_poly.type
_entity_poly.pdbx_seq_one_letter_code
_entity_poly.pdbx_strand_id
1 'polypeptide(L)'
;MSSKSGKKSNKALKGSASSGRYDFSYTQNRELSWLKFDNRVLDEAFDPTVPLFERLKFVSIFCSNLDEFFMVRVGGLSDLATLKRQPVDNKSNLTPAEQIGRISAALPPLLQRAGEAFNDLEGQLAQHGVTRLDASNLIGEDRAFVEGYFQAYVSPIISPLVIDPRHPFPNLRNEALYLVCSLEGGNETGLMGLIELPASLPRVVGVPSDDDGYRYILLEDIILACMDTCFGIYEPQDRAVIRVIRNADIDPDGEGVEEEEDYRQHMKRILKKRLRLQPVCLTVRGELARPTLKLIRTALELPSQSVFALDFPLDPGFVFGIEARIPADERAELLFPPFTPQPDPAIDPDRPLRDQVLEGDKLLFYPYESMNPLLDLVHQAAHDDECISLRITLYRVAKQSRLCESLISAVENGKEVTVLMELRARFDEANNIAWAERLEEAGCTVIYGAEGFKCHSKICQITYRTGMAIERITLLGTGNFNEKTARLYSDFMLMTAHPGIGEDANAFFQNLALGNLNGEYRYLGVAPAGLKPLIMTGLNREIERARAGQPARVFFKLNSLTDREVIDKIAEASCAGVRVEMIIRGISCLLPGIAGKTENVHVRSIVGRFLEHARVYAFGEDADTVYLSSADMMTRNTEHRVEIAYPLLDAGVRAAVRGYMDAQLADNVKARVLSPKGTWERVETAPGEEPFNSQEYLLAEAYRDAAAASRAVGGSCLVQTGASAVFNNAAQAAEAAQRAQTTQEAREAQAAQEARAPQSGPRAETPHDASSREVQAVTPRVIEHAEERCPERAEGPGMVLSLPRQGRVKTALALFSLGFKALFGKGAQ
;
A
#
# COMPACT_ATOMS: atom_id res chain seq x y z
N MET A 1 41.20 -50.78 -14.74
CA MET A 1 41.14 -49.94 -15.95
C MET A 1 40.33 -48.70 -15.67
N SER A 2 40.99 -47.60 -15.80
CA SER A 2 40.63 -46.28 -15.31
C SER A 2 39.49 -45.63 -16.14
N SER A 3 38.44 -45.09 -15.48
CA SER A 3 37.48 -44.18 -16.09
C SER A 3 37.65 -42.77 -15.47
N LYS A 4 38.09 -41.85 -16.28
CA LYS A 4 38.33 -40.45 -15.93
C LYS A 4 36.96 -39.72 -15.92
N SER A 5 36.57 -39.20 -14.77
CA SER A 5 35.47 -38.23 -14.62
C SER A 5 35.93 -36.85 -15.10
N GLY A 6 35.25 -36.33 -16.11
CA GLY A 6 35.50 -34.99 -16.63
C GLY A 6 34.89 -33.92 -15.71
N LYS A 7 35.72 -33.16 -15.04
CA LYS A 7 35.35 -31.89 -14.40
C LYS A 7 35.10 -30.84 -15.47
N LYS A 8 33.84 -30.43 -15.63
CA LYS A 8 33.49 -29.17 -16.35
C LYS A 8 33.85 -27.98 -15.45
N SER A 9 34.85 -27.24 -15.91
CA SER A 9 35.28 -26.00 -15.25
C SER A 9 34.22 -24.91 -15.43
N ASN A 10 33.62 -24.43 -14.35
CA ASN A 10 32.94 -23.17 -14.30
C ASN A 10 33.92 -22.03 -14.62
N LYS A 11 33.79 -21.45 -15.79
CA LYS A 11 34.53 -20.27 -16.20
C LYS A 11 33.92 -19.07 -15.50
N ALA A 12 34.53 -18.66 -14.39
CA ALA A 12 34.17 -17.43 -13.70
C ALA A 12 34.21 -16.24 -14.69
N LEU A 13 33.08 -15.58 -14.89
CA LEU A 13 32.98 -14.32 -15.61
C LEU A 13 33.86 -13.28 -14.90
N LYS A 14 34.95 -12.90 -15.55
CA LYS A 14 35.79 -11.79 -15.13
C LYS A 14 35.01 -10.50 -15.31
N GLY A 15 34.47 -9.96 -14.22
CA GLY A 15 33.88 -8.62 -14.20
C GLY A 15 34.98 -7.57 -14.35
N SER A 16 35.13 -6.99 -15.53
CA SER A 16 35.84 -5.75 -15.76
C SER A 16 34.98 -4.56 -15.32
N ALA A 17 35.60 -3.54 -14.74
CA ALA A 17 34.94 -2.27 -14.42
C ALA A 17 34.25 -1.70 -15.68
N SER A 18 32.92 -1.52 -15.62
CA SER A 18 32.08 -1.19 -16.78
C SER A 18 31.76 0.32 -16.88
N SER A 19 32.73 1.20 -16.65
CA SER A 19 32.50 2.65 -16.70
C SER A 19 32.26 3.22 -18.13
N GLY A 20 32.11 2.36 -19.15
CA GLY A 20 31.86 2.78 -20.52
C GLY A 20 30.66 2.12 -21.21
N ARG A 21 29.87 1.30 -20.50
CA ARG A 21 28.79 0.50 -21.13
C ARG A 21 27.43 1.22 -21.21
N TYR A 22 27.11 2.12 -20.27
CA TYR A 22 25.80 2.75 -20.18
C TYR A 22 25.93 4.28 -20.23
N ASP A 23 24.98 4.93 -20.91
CA ASP A 23 24.76 6.36 -20.85
C ASP A 23 23.81 6.69 -19.68
N PHE A 24 24.29 7.45 -18.69
CA PHE A 24 23.53 7.81 -17.51
C PHE A 24 22.86 9.18 -17.61
N SER A 25 22.97 9.88 -18.76
CA SER A 25 22.46 11.25 -18.93
C SER A 25 20.93 11.35 -18.88
N TYR A 26 20.23 10.27 -19.23
CA TYR A 26 18.76 10.20 -19.25
C TYR A 26 18.19 9.17 -18.26
N THR A 27 18.99 8.81 -17.23
CA THR A 27 18.53 7.87 -16.21
C THR A 27 18.80 8.39 -14.79
N GLN A 28 18.05 7.91 -13.83
CA GLN A 28 18.22 8.20 -12.41
C GLN A 28 18.16 6.93 -11.55
N ASN A 29 18.71 7.06 -10.32
CA ASN A 29 18.72 5.95 -9.35
C ASN A 29 17.29 5.54 -8.98
N ARG A 30 17.07 4.25 -8.86
CA ARG A 30 15.80 3.63 -8.54
C ARG A 30 15.28 4.03 -7.16
N GLU A 31 16.14 3.96 -6.13
CA GLU A 31 15.73 4.17 -4.74
C GLU A 31 15.45 5.65 -4.47
N LEU A 32 16.20 6.55 -5.07
CA LEU A 32 15.94 7.99 -5.01
C LEU A 32 14.66 8.37 -5.77
N SER A 33 14.37 7.70 -6.90
CA SER A 33 13.10 7.86 -7.60
C SER A 33 11.93 7.36 -6.74
N TRP A 34 12.13 6.30 -5.94
CA TRP A 34 11.13 5.79 -5.01
C TRP A 34 10.82 6.81 -3.89
N LEU A 35 11.84 7.43 -3.30
CA LEU A 35 11.62 8.48 -2.30
C LEU A 35 10.82 9.67 -2.87
N LYS A 36 11.05 10.03 -4.14
CA LYS A 36 10.26 11.05 -4.83
C LYS A 36 8.80 10.60 -5.05
N PHE A 37 8.55 9.31 -5.23
CA PHE A 37 7.19 8.77 -5.26
C PHE A 37 6.51 8.90 -3.90
N ASP A 38 7.18 8.49 -2.83
CA ASP A 38 6.60 8.54 -1.49
C ASP A 38 6.37 9.99 -1.03
N ASN A 39 7.22 10.93 -1.48
CA ASN A 39 6.97 12.36 -1.30
C ASN A 39 5.67 12.81 -2.00
N ARG A 40 5.34 12.27 -3.20
CA ARG A 40 4.06 12.59 -3.87
C ARG A 40 2.85 12.04 -3.11
N VAL A 41 3.00 10.92 -2.40
CA VAL A 41 1.99 10.41 -1.47
C VAL A 41 1.81 11.39 -0.30
N LEU A 42 2.91 11.89 0.25
CA LEU A 42 2.88 12.89 1.31
C LEU A 42 2.29 14.23 0.84
N ASP A 43 2.46 14.60 -0.44
CA ASP A 43 1.87 15.83 -1.00
C ASP A 43 0.33 15.86 -0.87
N GLU A 44 -0.35 14.70 -0.86
CA GLU A 44 -1.80 14.63 -0.65
C GLU A 44 -2.21 15.09 0.77
N ALA A 45 -1.31 15.02 1.75
CA ALA A 45 -1.55 15.57 3.08
C ALA A 45 -1.60 17.10 3.10
N PHE A 46 -1.01 17.76 2.11
CA PHE A 46 -1.00 19.22 1.96
C PHE A 46 -2.03 19.73 0.94
N ASP A 47 -2.72 18.84 0.24
CA ASP A 47 -3.68 19.23 -0.78
C ASP A 47 -5.03 19.62 -0.15
N PRO A 48 -5.46 20.88 -0.22
CA PRO A 48 -6.73 21.33 0.39
C PRO A 48 -7.97 20.74 -0.30
N THR A 49 -7.83 20.15 -1.49
CA THR A 49 -8.93 19.45 -2.17
C THR A 49 -9.21 18.06 -1.61
N VAL A 50 -8.31 17.54 -0.75
CA VAL A 50 -8.46 16.29 -0.03
C VAL A 50 -9.13 16.57 1.33
N PRO A 51 -10.20 15.84 1.73
CA PRO A 51 -10.85 16.01 3.02
C PRO A 51 -9.86 15.87 4.19
N LEU A 52 -10.05 16.64 5.24
CA LEU A 52 -9.05 16.83 6.30
C LEU A 52 -8.56 15.52 6.95
N PHE A 53 -9.45 14.60 7.27
CA PHE A 53 -9.06 13.33 7.89
C PHE A 53 -8.38 12.38 6.88
N GLU A 54 -8.76 12.44 5.61
CA GLU A 54 -8.07 11.70 4.55
C GLU A 54 -6.62 12.18 4.38
N ARG A 55 -6.37 13.50 4.52
CA ARG A 55 -5.01 14.07 4.52
C ARG A 55 -4.14 13.44 5.62
N LEU A 56 -4.69 13.26 6.84
CA LEU A 56 -3.98 12.59 7.92
C LEU A 56 -3.70 11.11 7.62
N LYS A 57 -4.63 10.41 6.93
CA LYS A 57 -4.39 9.04 6.44
C LYS A 57 -3.21 8.99 5.46
N PHE A 58 -3.03 9.99 4.58
CA PHE A 58 -1.89 10.03 3.66
C PHE A 58 -0.54 10.17 4.37
N VAL A 59 -0.47 10.86 5.51
CA VAL A 59 0.74 10.84 6.36
C VAL A 59 1.02 9.43 6.88
N SER A 60 -0.01 8.72 7.33
CA SER A 60 0.13 7.34 7.78
C SER A 60 0.56 6.38 6.65
N ILE A 61 0.04 6.57 5.43
CA ILE A 61 0.42 5.81 4.23
C ILE A 61 1.90 6.05 3.89
N PHE A 62 2.34 7.31 3.91
CA PHE A 62 3.76 7.67 3.70
C PHE A 62 4.67 6.93 4.68
N CYS A 63 4.35 6.95 5.97
CA CYS A 63 5.16 6.27 7.00
C CYS A 63 5.18 4.74 6.79
N SER A 64 4.03 4.13 6.48
CA SER A 64 3.95 2.69 6.22
C SER A 64 4.73 2.27 4.95
N ASN A 65 4.67 3.07 3.89
CA ASN A 65 5.46 2.86 2.69
C ASN A 65 6.96 2.93 3.00
N LEU A 66 7.36 3.92 3.81
CA LEU A 66 8.76 4.09 4.20
C LEU A 66 9.28 2.91 5.04
N ASP A 67 8.46 2.37 5.95
CA ASP A 67 8.79 1.16 6.70
C ASP A 67 9.06 -0.03 5.76
N GLU A 68 8.19 -0.27 4.78
CA GLU A 68 8.40 -1.34 3.79
C GLU A 68 9.65 -1.08 2.95
N PHE A 69 9.92 0.16 2.59
CA PHE A 69 11.14 0.55 1.87
C PHE A 69 12.40 0.21 2.67
N PHE A 70 12.41 0.51 3.97
CA PHE A 70 13.52 0.11 4.84
C PHE A 70 13.64 -1.41 4.94
N MET A 71 12.55 -2.10 5.24
CA MET A 71 12.56 -3.56 5.39
C MET A 71 13.08 -4.29 4.15
N VAL A 72 12.73 -3.79 2.98
CA VAL A 72 12.98 -4.51 1.73
C VAL A 72 14.15 -3.94 0.95
N ARG A 73 14.15 -2.62 0.72
CA ARG A 73 15.12 -2.00 -0.19
C ARG A 73 16.41 -1.64 0.50
N VAL A 74 16.31 -0.95 1.64
CA VAL A 74 17.49 -0.61 2.45
C VAL A 74 18.08 -1.90 3.04
N GLY A 75 17.23 -2.85 3.47
CA GLY A 75 17.67 -4.17 3.91
C GLY A 75 18.53 -4.90 2.87
N GLY A 76 17.99 -5.09 1.66
CA GLY A 76 18.74 -5.75 0.58
C GLY A 76 20.00 -4.98 0.14
N LEU A 77 19.97 -3.63 0.14
CA LEU A 77 21.18 -2.84 -0.10
C LEU A 77 22.22 -3.00 1.02
N SER A 78 21.79 -3.13 2.26
CA SER A 78 22.69 -3.35 3.41
C SER A 78 23.42 -4.68 3.28
N ASP A 79 22.71 -5.75 2.89
CA ASP A 79 23.33 -7.06 2.62
C ASP A 79 24.37 -6.97 1.48
N LEU A 80 24.02 -6.32 0.37
CA LEU A 80 24.93 -6.11 -0.76
C LEU A 80 26.14 -5.23 -0.41
N ALA A 81 25.98 -4.28 0.51
CA ALA A 81 27.07 -3.40 0.95
C ALA A 81 28.15 -4.15 1.77
N THR A 82 27.82 -5.33 2.36
CA THR A 82 28.78 -6.15 3.08
C THR A 82 29.73 -6.93 2.16
N LEU A 83 29.39 -7.04 0.87
CA LEU A 83 30.18 -7.81 -0.09
C LEU A 83 31.51 -7.13 -0.38
N LYS A 84 32.61 -7.91 -0.44
CA LYS A 84 33.95 -7.42 -0.78
C LYS A 84 34.00 -6.71 -2.14
N ARG A 85 33.15 -7.11 -3.08
CA ARG A 85 32.97 -6.49 -4.39
C ARG A 85 31.51 -6.16 -4.56
N GLN A 86 31.17 -4.93 -4.27
CA GLN A 86 29.81 -4.45 -4.38
C GLN A 86 29.38 -4.35 -5.87
N PRO A 87 28.15 -4.76 -6.21
CA PRO A 87 27.60 -4.53 -7.54
C PRO A 87 27.37 -3.02 -7.75
N VAL A 88 27.32 -2.59 -9.01
CA VAL A 88 27.06 -1.19 -9.37
C VAL A 88 25.73 -1.12 -10.10
N ASP A 89 24.87 -0.18 -9.71
CA ASP A 89 23.57 0.05 -10.33
C ASP A 89 23.74 0.53 -11.79
N ASN A 90 23.06 -0.12 -12.73
CA ASN A 90 23.17 0.16 -14.17
C ASN A 90 22.39 1.40 -14.63
N LYS A 91 21.77 2.15 -13.72
CA LYS A 91 21.03 3.39 -14.01
C LYS A 91 21.70 4.63 -13.42
N SER A 92 22.51 4.49 -12.39
CA SER A 92 23.12 5.63 -11.68
C SER A 92 24.62 5.47 -11.41
N ASN A 93 25.19 4.30 -11.72
CA ASN A 93 26.59 3.96 -11.43
C ASN A 93 26.96 4.00 -9.93
N LEU A 94 25.98 3.89 -9.03
CA LEU A 94 26.19 3.93 -7.58
C LEU A 94 26.37 2.52 -7.02
N THR A 95 27.29 2.35 -6.07
CA THR A 95 27.39 1.15 -5.23
C THR A 95 26.25 1.11 -4.19
N PRO A 96 25.93 -0.05 -3.59
CA PRO A 96 24.94 -0.15 -2.50
C PRO A 96 25.24 0.80 -1.33
N ALA A 97 26.49 0.90 -0.89
CA ALA A 97 26.89 1.82 0.18
C ALA A 97 26.65 3.30 -0.16
N GLU A 98 26.95 3.72 -1.41
CA GLU A 98 26.67 5.08 -1.87
C GLU A 98 25.16 5.34 -1.99
N GLN A 99 24.36 4.34 -2.41
CA GLN A 99 22.91 4.46 -2.45
C GLN A 99 22.34 4.64 -1.04
N ILE A 100 22.75 3.84 -0.06
CA ILE A 100 22.32 3.99 1.35
C ILE A 100 22.69 5.39 1.87
N GLY A 101 23.91 5.86 1.59
CA GLY A 101 24.32 7.21 2.01
C GLY A 101 23.45 8.32 1.43
N ARG A 102 23.07 8.22 0.14
CA ARG A 102 22.16 9.20 -0.51
C ARG A 102 20.73 9.10 0.01
N ILE A 103 20.22 7.88 0.28
CA ILE A 103 18.92 7.65 0.90
C ILE A 103 18.89 8.33 2.28
N SER A 104 19.88 8.06 3.14
CA SER A 104 19.97 8.64 4.49
C SER A 104 20.05 10.16 4.48
N ALA A 105 20.69 10.75 3.47
CA ALA A 105 20.78 12.22 3.31
C ALA A 105 19.45 12.84 2.80
N ALA A 106 18.65 12.10 2.04
CA ALA A 106 17.39 12.57 1.48
C ALA A 106 16.21 12.48 2.45
N LEU A 107 16.29 11.65 3.48
CA LEU A 107 15.17 11.34 4.39
C LEU A 107 14.84 12.46 5.40
N PRO A 108 15.78 13.14 6.07
CA PRO A 108 15.44 14.09 7.12
C PRO A 108 14.45 15.18 6.70
N PRO A 109 14.58 15.85 5.52
CA PRO A 109 13.58 16.83 5.10
C PRO A 109 12.20 16.22 4.82
N LEU A 110 12.11 14.98 4.38
CA LEU A 110 10.82 14.29 4.18
C LEU A 110 10.14 13.96 5.50
N LEU A 111 10.92 13.50 6.48
CA LEU A 111 10.41 13.19 7.83
C LEU A 111 9.97 14.44 8.58
N GLN A 112 10.74 15.54 8.48
CA GLN A 112 10.34 16.84 9.02
C GLN A 112 9.02 17.30 8.41
N ARG A 113 8.90 17.24 7.09
CA ARG A 113 7.68 17.60 6.36
C ARG A 113 6.47 16.74 6.77
N ALA A 114 6.69 15.45 7.03
CA ALA A 114 5.63 14.55 7.54
C ALA A 114 5.19 14.95 8.96
N GLY A 115 6.11 15.34 9.82
CA GLY A 115 5.81 15.86 11.17
C GLY A 115 5.03 17.17 11.12
N GLU A 116 5.47 18.12 10.29
CA GLU A 116 4.75 19.39 10.06
C GLU A 116 3.29 19.12 9.61
N ALA A 117 3.08 18.23 8.64
CA ALA A 117 1.75 17.85 8.18
C ALA A 117 0.93 17.18 9.28
N PHE A 118 1.51 16.21 10.00
CA PHE A 118 0.81 15.48 11.06
C PHE A 118 0.32 16.41 12.16
N ASN A 119 1.20 17.28 12.68
CA ASN A 119 0.90 18.18 13.78
C ASN A 119 -0.11 19.27 13.37
N ASP A 120 0.00 19.82 12.16
CA ASP A 120 -0.96 20.79 11.64
C ASP A 120 -2.36 20.18 11.46
N LEU A 121 -2.44 18.97 10.87
CA LEU A 121 -3.70 18.27 10.66
C LEU A 121 -4.38 17.85 11.98
N GLU A 122 -3.63 17.40 12.99
CA GLU A 122 -4.18 17.15 14.32
C GLU A 122 -4.75 18.42 14.96
N GLY A 123 -4.05 19.56 14.81
CA GLY A 123 -4.52 20.85 15.30
C GLY A 123 -5.81 21.31 14.60
N GLN A 124 -5.96 21.03 13.30
CA GLN A 124 -7.20 21.31 12.58
C GLN A 124 -8.33 20.35 13.00
N LEU A 125 -8.06 19.04 13.14
CA LEU A 125 -9.05 18.04 13.57
C LEU A 125 -9.59 18.29 14.98
N ALA A 126 -8.79 18.89 15.87
CA ALA A 126 -9.27 19.31 17.19
C ALA A 126 -10.40 20.34 17.12
N GLN A 127 -10.45 21.19 16.06
CA GLN A 127 -11.55 22.13 15.82
C GLN A 127 -12.84 21.43 15.37
N HIS A 128 -12.73 20.20 14.88
CA HIS A 128 -13.84 19.32 14.48
C HIS A 128 -14.13 18.24 15.54
N GLY A 129 -13.76 18.49 16.79
CA GLY A 129 -14.06 17.60 17.91
C GLY A 129 -13.25 16.31 17.95
N VAL A 130 -12.15 16.16 17.20
CA VAL A 130 -11.27 14.98 17.26
C VAL A 130 -9.93 15.39 17.84
N THR A 131 -9.70 15.10 19.14
CA THR A 131 -8.54 15.62 19.88
C THR A 131 -7.69 14.49 20.47
N ARG A 132 -6.39 14.49 20.13
CA ARG A 132 -5.41 13.65 20.82
C ARG A 132 -4.82 14.39 22.02
N LEU A 133 -4.78 13.71 23.17
CA LEU A 133 -4.04 14.17 24.34
C LEU A 133 -2.58 13.73 24.26
N ASP A 134 -1.69 14.60 24.71
CA ASP A 134 -0.25 14.34 24.82
C ASP A 134 0.15 14.18 26.28
N ALA A 135 1.13 13.32 26.56
CA ALA A 135 1.62 13.04 27.92
C ALA A 135 2.13 14.29 28.65
N SER A 136 2.64 15.30 27.91
CA SER A 136 3.20 16.52 28.49
C SER A 136 2.15 17.54 28.95
N ASN A 137 0.92 17.46 28.45
CA ASN A 137 -0.15 18.45 28.64
C ASN A 137 -1.30 17.96 29.52
N LEU A 138 -1.14 16.82 30.23
CA LEU A 138 -2.15 16.23 31.08
C LEU A 138 -2.32 17.04 32.39
N ILE A 139 -3.52 17.57 32.62
CA ILE A 139 -3.88 18.32 33.82
C ILE A 139 -5.25 17.87 34.36
N GLY A 140 -5.51 18.10 35.63
CA GLY A 140 -6.82 17.90 36.27
C GLY A 140 -7.37 16.49 36.10
N GLU A 141 -8.57 16.40 35.52
CA GLU A 141 -9.31 15.13 35.34
C GLU A 141 -8.65 14.22 34.32
N ASP A 142 -8.07 14.76 33.25
CA ASP A 142 -7.36 13.98 32.25
C ASP A 142 -6.16 13.22 32.85
N ARG A 143 -5.41 13.90 33.72
CA ARG A 143 -4.29 13.27 34.44
C ARG A 143 -4.77 12.18 35.38
N ALA A 144 -5.83 12.45 36.14
CA ALA A 144 -6.41 11.47 37.06
C ALA A 144 -6.95 10.23 36.30
N PHE A 145 -7.60 10.44 35.15
CA PHE A 145 -8.04 9.36 34.26
C PHE A 145 -6.86 8.51 33.76
N VAL A 146 -5.81 9.14 33.23
CA VAL A 146 -4.63 8.48 32.69
C VAL A 146 -3.90 7.67 33.78
N GLU A 147 -3.70 8.25 34.98
CA GLU A 147 -3.08 7.55 36.11
C GLU A 147 -3.95 6.36 36.57
N GLY A 148 -5.27 6.56 36.63
CA GLY A 148 -6.22 5.50 36.97
C GLY A 148 -6.23 4.37 35.94
N TYR A 149 -6.27 4.70 34.65
CA TYR A 149 -6.18 3.72 33.58
C TYR A 149 -4.84 2.95 33.60
N PHE A 150 -3.73 3.67 33.83
CA PHE A 150 -2.41 3.05 33.95
C PHE A 150 -2.39 2.03 35.08
N GLN A 151 -2.85 2.39 36.27
CA GLN A 151 -2.85 1.49 37.44
C GLN A 151 -3.76 0.27 37.24
N ALA A 152 -4.94 0.47 36.64
CA ALA A 152 -5.93 -0.60 36.51
C ALA A 152 -5.63 -1.58 35.37
N TYR A 153 -5.11 -1.10 34.22
CA TYR A 153 -5.00 -1.90 33.00
C TYR A 153 -3.58 -2.07 32.48
N VAL A 154 -2.70 -1.10 32.68
CA VAL A 154 -1.36 -1.09 32.05
C VAL A 154 -0.31 -1.67 33.00
N SER A 155 -0.23 -1.15 34.22
CA SER A 155 0.77 -1.57 35.24
C SER A 155 0.79 -3.08 35.52
N PRO A 156 -0.34 -3.81 35.54
CA PRO A 156 -0.34 -5.26 35.76
C PRO A 156 0.21 -6.08 34.58
N ILE A 157 0.36 -5.49 33.39
CA ILE A 157 0.68 -6.20 32.15
C ILE A 157 2.09 -5.89 31.68
N ILE A 158 2.60 -4.68 31.91
CA ILE A 158 3.94 -4.27 31.49
C ILE A 158 5.02 -5.00 32.29
N SER A 159 6.17 -5.22 31.62
CA SER A 159 7.36 -5.83 32.25
C SER A 159 8.56 -4.90 32.04
N PRO A 160 8.74 -3.89 32.91
CA PRO A 160 9.88 -3.00 32.84
C PRO A 160 11.21 -3.76 33.00
N LEU A 161 12.18 -3.49 32.14
CA LEU A 161 13.52 -4.07 32.18
C LEU A 161 14.53 -2.97 32.52
N VAL A 162 15.43 -3.26 33.45
CA VAL A 162 16.62 -2.43 33.71
C VAL A 162 17.80 -3.10 33.01
N ILE A 163 18.41 -2.37 32.10
CA ILE A 163 19.52 -2.86 31.30
C ILE A 163 20.79 -2.14 31.73
N ASP A 164 21.82 -2.89 32.05
CA ASP A 164 23.16 -2.39 32.30
C ASP A 164 24.15 -2.85 31.19
N PRO A 165 25.32 -2.25 31.07
CA PRO A 165 26.30 -2.58 30.03
C PRO A 165 26.85 -4.02 30.11
N ARG A 166 26.61 -4.78 31.20
CA ARG A 166 27.12 -6.16 31.43
C ARG A 166 26.11 -7.22 30.98
N HIS A 167 24.85 -6.86 30.86
CA HIS A 167 23.81 -7.78 30.41
C HIS A 167 23.58 -7.73 28.91
N PRO A 168 23.22 -8.87 28.27
CA PRO A 168 22.89 -8.88 26.87
C PRO A 168 21.71 -7.94 26.58
N PHE A 169 21.84 -7.09 25.55
CA PHE A 169 20.76 -6.26 25.10
C PHE A 169 19.60 -7.12 24.54
N PRO A 170 18.33 -6.85 24.91
CA PRO A 170 17.20 -7.65 24.45
C PRO A 170 17.00 -7.52 22.94
N ASN A 171 16.50 -8.59 22.30
CA ASN A 171 16.18 -8.56 20.88
C ASN A 171 14.87 -7.80 20.67
N LEU A 172 14.97 -6.52 20.27
CA LEU A 172 13.80 -5.71 19.93
C LEU A 172 13.10 -6.27 18.69
N ARG A 173 11.77 -6.46 18.77
CA ARG A 173 10.96 -6.97 17.67
C ARG A 173 10.80 -5.93 16.56
N ASN A 174 10.72 -6.40 15.32
CA ASN A 174 10.46 -5.52 14.16
C ASN A 174 9.14 -4.77 14.34
N GLU A 175 9.16 -3.46 14.06
CA GLU A 175 8.01 -2.55 14.11
C GLU A 175 7.35 -2.38 15.50
N ALA A 176 7.82 -3.08 16.52
CA ALA A 176 7.29 -2.89 17.87
C ALA A 176 7.77 -1.57 18.48
N LEU A 177 6.90 -0.95 19.27
CA LEU A 177 7.20 0.27 20.02
C LEU A 177 7.76 -0.09 21.40
N TYR A 178 8.80 0.62 21.79
CA TYR A 178 9.43 0.50 23.11
C TYR A 178 9.56 1.87 23.75
N LEU A 179 9.32 1.93 25.03
CA LEU A 179 9.57 3.13 25.85
C LEU A 179 10.93 2.96 26.52
N VAL A 180 11.73 3.99 26.45
CA VAL A 180 13.13 3.99 26.92
C VAL A 180 13.40 5.23 27.75
N CYS A 181 14.20 5.05 28.81
CA CYS A 181 14.72 6.14 29.63
C CYS A 181 16.14 5.82 30.10
N SER A 182 16.94 6.84 30.40
CA SER A 182 18.11 6.69 31.28
C SER A 182 17.65 6.63 32.73
N LEU A 183 18.28 5.81 33.52
CA LEU A 183 17.93 5.60 34.91
C LEU A 183 19.08 6.08 35.82
N GLU A 184 18.71 6.85 36.86
CA GLU A 184 19.60 7.19 37.99
C GLU A 184 19.16 6.46 39.23
N GLY A 185 20.10 6.04 40.07
CA GLY A 185 19.84 5.35 41.32
C GLY A 185 20.78 4.18 41.58
N GLY A 186 21.00 3.85 42.86
CA GLY A 186 21.96 2.82 43.23
C GLY A 186 23.43 3.25 43.02
N ASN A 187 24.34 2.24 43.01
CA ASN A 187 25.79 2.43 42.85
C ASN A 187 26.27 2.29 41.39
N GLU A 188 25.36 2.14 40.41
CA GLU A 188 25.69 1.85 39.01
C GLU A 188 25.39 3.06 38.13
N THR A 189 26.26 3.29 37.12
CA THR A 189 26.11 4.35 36.15
C THR A 189 25.80 3.77 34.78
N GLY A 190 25.00 4.48 33.97
CA GLY A 190 24.69 4.07 32.60
C GLY A 190 23.58 3.01 32.51
N LEU A 191 22.68 2.99 33.46
CA LEU A 191 21.49 2.15 33.45
C LEU A 191 20.45 2.71 32.47
N MET A 192 19.71 1.80 31.83
CA MET A 192 18.62 2.13 30.91
C MET A 192 17.37 1.35 31.28
N GLY A 193 16.26 2.05 31.36
CA GLY A 193 14.93 1.46 31.44
C GLY A 193 14.38 1.15 30.05
N LEU A 194 13.74 -0.01 29.90
CA LEU A 194 13.08 -0.44 28.65
C LEU A 194 11.73 -1.08 28.98
N ILE A 195 10.68 -0.63 28.29
CA ILE A 195 9.33 -1.22 28.37
C ILE A 195 8.84 -1.48 26.95
N GLU A 196 8.48 -2.71 26.65
CA GLU A 196 7.81 -3.03 25.39
C GLU A 196 6.33 -2.62 25.45
N LEU A 197 5.82 -1.93 24.42
CA LEU A 197 4.40 -1.58 24.37
C LEU A 197 3.56 -2.86 24.22
N PRO A 198 2.64 -3.16 25.17
CA PRO A 198 1.91 -4.41 25.16
C PRO A 198 0.87 -4.47 24.02
N ALA A 199 1.07 -5.38 23.06
CA ALA A 199 0.14 -5.59 21.94
C ALA A 199 -1.24 -6.17 22.38
N SER A 200 -1.40 -6.59 23.63
CA SER A 200 -2.66 -7.09 24.17
C SER A 200 -3.64 -5.99 24.58
N LEU A 201 -3.15 -4.75 24.75
CA LEU A 201 -3.97 -3.58 25.07
C LEU A 201 -4.29 -2.77 23.81
N PRO A 202 -5.43 -2.07 23.77
CA PRO A 202 -5.73 -1.13 22.70
C PRO A 202 -4.73 0.03 22.72
N ARG A 203 -4.14 0.36 21.55
CA ARG A 203 -3.19 1.47 21.47
C ARG A 203 -3.87 2.84 21.60
N VAL A 204 -5.11 2.97 21.12
CA VAL A 204 -5.92 4.18 21.24
C VAL A 204 -6.87 3.99 22.41
N VAL A 205 -6.77 4.84 23.40
CA VAL A 205 -7.61 4.85 24.61
C VAL A 205 -8.48 6.10 24.57
N GLY A 206 -9.82 5.92 24.52
CA GLY A 206 -10.77 7.03 24.58
C GLY A 206 -10.75 7.66 25.97
N VAL A 207 -10.72 8.98 26.02
CA VAL A 207 -10.78 9.77 27.25
C VAL A 207 -12.18 10.36 27.37
N PRO A 208 -12.83 10.32 28.57
CA PRO A 208 -14.14 10.95 28.77
C PRO A 208 -14.13 12.41 28.35
N SER A 209 -15.23 12.89 27.79
CA SER A 209 -15.47 14.28 27.39
C SER A 209 -16.86 14.69 27.81
N ASP A 210 -17.02 15.95 28.18
CA ASP A 210 -18.31 16.53 28.50
C ASP A 210 -19.06 17.03 27.24
N ASP A 211 -18.38 17.04 26.10
CA ASP A 211 -18.89 17.43 24.78
C ASP A 211 -19.06 16.22 23.84
N ASP A 212 -19.68 16.42 22.69
CA ASP A 212 -19.90 15.39 21.66
C ASP A 212 -18.61 15.00 20.90
N GLY A 213 -17.46 15.59 21.24
CA GLY A 213 -16.18 15.33 20.62
C GLY A 213 -15.57 13.99 21.03
N TYR A 214 -14.67 13.48 20.20
CA TYR A 214 -13.87 12.30 20.50
C TYR A 214 -12.46 12.68 20.97
N ARG A 215 -12.20 12.48 22.25
CA ARG A 215 -10.89 12.69 22.89
C ARG A 215 -10.21 11.35 23.11
N TYR A 216 -8.92 11.26 22.81
CA TYR A 216 -8.16 10.02 22.97
C TYR A 216 -6.71 10.29 23.36
N ILE A 217 -6.06 9.28 23.92
CA ILE A 217 -4.62 9.25 24.20
C ILE A 217 -4.02 7.95 23.68
N LEU A 218 -2.76 7.98 23.28
CA LEU A 218 -2.05 6.77 22.88
C LEU A 218 -1.48 6.03 24.08
N LEU A 219 -1.44 4.70 24.01
CA LEU A 219 -0.96 3.86 25.10
C LEU A 219 0.49 4.17 25.49
N GLU A 220 1.34 4.48 24.49
CA GLU A 220 2.71 4.92 24.73
C GLU A 220 2.78 6.24 25.51
N ASP A 221 1.85 7.17 25.28
CA ASP A 221 1.79 8.45 26.01
C ASP A 221 1.29 8.26 27.46
N ILE A 222 0.37 7.31 27.67
CA ILE A 222 -0.04 6.90 29.03
C ILE A 222 1.17 6.37 29.82
N ILE A 223 1.97 5.49 29.23
CA ILE A 223 3.14 4.92 29.91
C ILE A 223 4.21 5.98 30.12
N LEU A 224 4.44 6.89 29.15
CA LEU A 224 5.36 8.02 29.31
C LEU A 224 4.98 8.92 30.48
N ALA A 225 3.68 9.23 30.64
CA ALA A 225 3.16 10.06 31.73
C ALA A 225 3.35 9.41 33.12
N CYS A 226 3.30 8.06 33.18
CA CYS A 226 3.41 7.29 34.45
C CYS A 226 4.78 6.62 34.63
N MET A 227 5.79 6.95 33.82
CA MET A 227 7.09 6.25 33.77
C MET A 227 7.84 6.26 35.11
N ASP A 228 7.66 7.30 35.94
CA ASP A 228 8.27 7.41 37.27
C ASP A 228 7.86 6.27 38.22
N THR A 229 6.72 5.66 37.95
CA THR A 229 6.22 4.54 38.79
C THR A 229 6.66 3.17 38.30
N CYS A 230 7.33 3.09 37.12
CA CYS A 230 7.61 1.81 36.45
C CYS A 230 8.90 1.12 36.94
N PHE A 231 9.88 1.86 37.46
CA PHE A 231 11.23 1.33 37.74
C PHE A 231 11.62 1.24 39.22
N GLY A 232 10.68 1.34 40.12
CA GLY A 232 10.88 1.10 41.55
C GLY A 232 11.83 2.08 42.22
N ILE A 233 13.07 1.66 42.50
CA ILE A 233 14.08 2.51 43.17
C ILE A 233 14.88 3.40 42.22
N TYR A 234 14.71 3.24 40.89
CA TYR A 234 15.43 4.02 39.91
C TYR A 234 14.56 5.20 39.44
N GLU A 235 15.20 6.34 39.16
CA GLU A 235 14.54 7.57 38.71
C GLU A 235 14.78 7.76 37.22
N PRO A 236 13.73 7.74 36.34
CA PRO A 236 13.84 8.05 34.92
C PRO A 236 14.19 9.52 34.69
N GLN A 237 15.29 9.80 33.96
CA GLN A 237 15.78 11.15 33.69
C GLN A 237 15.30 11.69 32.37
N ASP A 238 15.43 10.93 31.29
CA ASP A 238 14.96 11.24 29.96
C ASP A 238 13.92 10.17 29.53
N ARG A 239 13.08 10.51 28.55
CA ARG A 239 11.99 9.61 28.13
C ARG A 239 11.80 9.69 26.63
N ALA A 240 11.77 8.55 26.00
CA ALA A 240 11.46 8.47 24.58
C ALA A 240 10.72 7.18 24.22
N VAL A 241 10.03 7.24 23.09
CA VAL A 241 9.54 6.06 22.39
C VAL A 241 10.54 5.75 21.27
N ILE A 242 10.90 4.49 21.12
CA ILE A 242 11.75 4.03 20.03
C ILE A 242 11.05 2.93 19.22
N ARG A 243 11.40 2.82 17.93
CA ARG A 243 10.92 1.79 17.04
C ARG A 243 12.05 1.32 16.13
N VAL A 244 12.20 0.01 16.00
CA VAL A 244 13.25 -0.61 15.18
C VAL A 244 12.63 -1.24 13.94
N ILE A 245 13.18 -0.92 12.79
CA ILE A 245 12.86 -1.60 11.52
C ILE A 245 13.99 -2.56 11.18
N ARG A 246 13.63 -3.82 10.89
CA ARG A 246 14.57 -4.87 10.52
C ARG A 246 14.49 -5.21 9.04
N ASN A 247 15.58 -5.67 8.48
CA ASN A 247 15.58 -6.29 7.16
C ASN A 247 14.54 -7.42 7.10
N ALA A 248 13.76 -7.48 6.03
CA ALA A 248 12.78 -8.54 5.78
C ALA A 248 12.99 -9.21 4.41
N ASP A 249 14.09 -8.86 3.71
CA ASP A 249 14.41 -9.36 2.38
C ASP A 249 15.20 -10.67 2.45
N ILE A 250 14.52 -11.76 2.81
CA ILE A 250 15.07 -13.12 2.71
C ILE A 250 14.68 -13.70 1.36
N ASP A 251 15.66 -14.32 0.67
CA ASP A 251 15.40 -15.15 -0.49
C ASP A 251 15.10 -16.60 -0.02
N PRO A 252 13.84 -17.07 -0.09
CA PRO A 252 13.51 -18.41 0.32
C PRO A 252 14.23 -19.50 -0.49
N ASP A 253 14.49 -19.24 -1.76
CA ASP A 253 15.11 -20.21 -2.67
C ASP A 253 16.64 -20.31 -2.43
N GLY A 254 17.25 -19.26 -1.82
CA GLY A 254 18.67 -19.25 -1.42
C GLY A 254 19.00 -19.96 -0.11
N GLU A 255 18.01 -20.29 0.71
CA GLU A 255 18.17 -20.86 2.07
C GLU A 255 18.16 -22.42 2.11
N GLY A 256 18.32 -23.10 1.00
CA GLY A 256 18.38 -24.56 0.90
C GLY A 256 17.10 -25.25 1.42
N VAL A 257 16.35 -25.86 0.53
CA VAL A 257 15.24 -26.76 0.90
C VAL A 257 15.87 -28.11 1.24
N GLU A 258 15.57 -28.66 2.42
CA GLU A 258 15.97 -30.03 2.74
C GLU A 258 15.17 -30.99 1.82
N GLU A 259 15.80 -32.01 1.26
CA GLU A 259 15.19 -32.88 0.22
C GLU A 259 13.86 -33.55 0.62
N GLU A 260 13.51 -33.59 1.90
CA GLU A 260 12.28 -34.15 2.45
C GLU A 260 11.34 -33.08 3.05
N GLU A 261 11.66 -31.78 2.99
CA GLU A 261 10.84 -30.72 3.60
C GLU A 261 9.74 -30.25 2.65
N ASP A 262 8.48 -30.30 3.11
CA ASP A 262 7.34 -29.67 2.41
C ASP A 262 7.60 -28.16 2.26
N TYR A 263 7.41 -27.60 1.06
CA TYR A 263 7.64 -26.19 0.74
C TYR A 263 6.90 -25.23 1.68
N ARG A 264 5.72 -25.57 2.18
CA ARG A 264 5.00 -24.78 3.21
C ARG A 264 5.73 -24.76 4.54
N GLN A 265 6.32 -25.89 4.98
CA GLN A 265 7.10 -25.96 6.22
C GLN A 265 8.39 -25.13 6.08
N HIS A 266 9.04 -25.23 4.93
CA HIS A 266 10.16 -24.37 4.57
C HIS A 266 9.81 -22.90 4.69
N MET A 267 8.69 -22.45 4.08
CA MET A 267 8.22 -21.07 4.19
C MET A 267 7.91 -20.66 5.64
N LYS A 268 7.29 -21.52 6.45
CA LYS A 268 7.06 -21.27 7.89
C LYS A 268 8.38 -21.09 8.65
N ARG A 269 9.43 -21.84 8.31
CA ARG A 269 10.78 -21.71 8.87
C ARG A 269 11.45 -20.39 8.48
N ILE A 270 11.35 -20.00 7.22
CA ILE A 270 11.83 -18.70 6.71
C ILE A 270 11.17 -17.53 7.43
N LEU A 271 9.86 -17.56 7.63
CA LEU A 271 9.13 -16.52 8.36
C LEU A 271 9.64 -16.37 9.81
N LYS A 272 10.00 -17.46 10.49
CA LYS A 272 10.62 -17.40 11.83
C LYS A 272 12.01 -16.79 11.79
N LYS A 273 12.84 -17.09 10.77
CA LYS A 273 14.18 -16.47 10.61
C LYS A 273 14.07 -14.97 10.36
N ARG A 274 13.09 -14.51 9.58
CA ARG A 274 12.87 -13.08 9.29
C ARG A 274 12.76 -12.22 10.55
N LEU A 275 12.19 -12.74 11.63
CA LEU A 275 12.06 -12.04 12.90
C LEU A 275 13.39 -11.65 13.58
N ARG A 276 14.50 -12.22 13.14
CA ARG A 276 15.84 -12.02 13.73
C ARG A 276 16.84 -11.37 12.78
N LEU A 277 16.38 -10.90 11.63
CA LEU A 277 17.25 -10.22 10.68
C LEU A 277 17.79 -8.91 11.23
N GLN A 278 18.87 -8.41 10.61
CA GLN A 278 19.59 -7.22 11.06
C GLN A 278 18.70 -5.98 11.09
N PRO A 279 18.79 -5.13 12.14
CA PRO A 279 18.19 -3.81 12.15
C PRO A 279 18.74 -2.93 11.01
N VAL A 280 17.88 -2.13 10.39
CA VAL A 280 18.24 -1.21 9.30
C VAL A 280 17.86 0.24 9.58
N CYS A 281 16.93 0.47 10.51
CA CYS A 281 16.49 1.80 10.91
C CYS A 281 16.07 1.81 12.39
N LEU A 282 16.36 2.92 13.06
CA LEU A 282 15.85 3.26 14.39
C LEU A 282 15.17 4.63 14.33
N THR A 283 13.91 4.71 14.71
CA THR A 283 13.20 5.98 14.91
C THR A 283 13.02 6.26 16.41
N VAL A 284 13.08 7.53 16.79
CA VAL A 284 13.03 7.99 18.17
C VAL A 284 12.08 9.19 18.27
N ARG A 285 11.12 9.16 19.20
CA ARG A 285 10.27 10.29 19.59
C ARG A 285 10.51 10.61 21.06
N GLY A 286 10.83 11.86 21.36
CA GLY A 286 11.19 12.33 22.69
C GLY A 286 12.69 12.53 22.86
N GLU A 287 13.11 12.79 24.09
CA GLU A 287 14.49 13.12 24.41
C GLU A 287 15.22 11.92 25.02
N LEU A 288 16.38 11.58 24.46
CA LEU A 288 17.29 10.58 25.01
C LEU A 288 18.69 11.18 25.18
N ALA A 289 19.30 10.91 26.31
CA ALA A 289 20.70 11.26 26.54
C ALA A 289 21.62 10.59 25.52
N ARG A 290 22.65 11.30 25.07
CA ARG A 290 23.61 10.78 24.08
C ARG A 290 24.22 9.42 24.45
N PRO A 291 24.57 9.14 25.74
CA PRO A 291 25.07 7.82 26.13
C PRO A 291 24.05 6.70 25.93
N THR A 292 22.77 6.92 26.29
CA THR A 292 21.67 5.95 26.13
C THR A 292 21.41 5.65 24.67
N LEU A 293 21.32 6.67 23.81
CA LEU A 293 21.17 6.49 22.37
C LEU A 293 22.37 5.76 21.76
N LYS A 294 23.59 6.03 22.24
CA LYS A 294 24.80 5.33 21.79
C LYS A 294 24.76 3.86 22.21
N LEU A 295 24.30 3.54 23.43
CA LEU A 295 24.14 2.16 23.90
C LEU A 295 23.21 1.37 22.98
N ILE A 296 22.00 1.90 22.74
CA ILE A 296 20.99 1.29 21.87
C ILE A 296 21.56 1.05 20.46
N ARG A 297 22.13 2.09 19.87
CA ARG A 297 22.67 2.03 18.52
C ARG A 297 23.81 1.01 18.39
N THR A 298 24.69 0.94 19.39
CA THR A 298 25.81 -0.02 19.41
C THR A 298 25.29 -1.44 19.55
N ALA A 299 24.30 -1.66 20.42
CA ALA A 299 23.69 -2.98 20.62
C ALA A 299 22.92 -3.47 19.38
N LEU A 300 22.33 -2.54 18.60
CA LEU A 300 21.64 -2.83 17.34
C LEU A 300 22.59 -2.85 16.12
N GLU A 301 23.87 -2.58 16.28
CA GLU A 301 24.88 -2.47 15.21
C GLU A 301 24.50 -1.44 14.12
N LEU A 302 23.77 -0.38 14.49
CA LEU A 302 23.28 0.65 13.56
C LEU A 302 24.28 1.80 13.41
N PRO A 303 24.57 2.24 12.15
CA PRO A 303 25.29 3.47 11.91
C PRO A 303 24.46 4.69 12.30
N SER A 304 25.13 5.82 12.64
CA SER A 304 24.42 7.04 13.08
C SER A 304 23.44 7.61 12.04
N GLN A 305 23.72 7.40 10.77
CA GLN A 305 22.87 7.84 9.65
C GLN A 305 21.57 7.04 9.47
N SER A 306 21.40 5.93 10.21
CA SER A 306 20.17 5.11 10.23
C SER A 306 19.29 5.38 11.45
N VAL A 307 19.55 6.49 12.18
CA VAL A 307 18.76 6.92 13.34
C VAL A 307 18.06 8.23 13.00
N PHE A 308 16.73 8.26 13.16
CA PHE A 308 15.90 9.42 12.84
C PHE A 308 15.06 9.83 14.04
N ALA A 309 15.12 11.11 14.40
CA ALA A 309 14.24 11.71 15.40
C ALA A 309 12.96 12.20 14.73
N LEU A 310 11.80 11.93 15.34
CA LEU A 310 10.49 12.35 14.89
C LEU A 310 9.78 13.10 16.03
N ASP A 311 8.97 14.09 15.69
CA ASP A 311 8.15 14.89 16.60
C ASP A 311 6.66 14.52 16.59
N PHE A 312 6.32 13.40 15.95
CA PHE A 312 4.98 12.83 15.90
C PHE A 312 5.01 11.32 16.23
N PRO A 313 3.86 10.62 16.42
CA PRO A 313 3.83 9.21 16.78
C PRO A 313 4.57 8.33 15.77
N LEU A 314 5.46 7.43 16.25
CA LEU A 314 6.38 6.63 15.41
C LEU A 314 5.68 5.62 14.48
N ASP A 315 4.43 5.28 14.75
CA ASP A 315 3.56 4.47 13.90
C ASP A 315 2.18 5.15 13.83
N PRO A 316 1.94 6.01 12.84
CA PRO A 316 0.65 6.68 12.70
C PRO A 316 -0.47 5.78 12.14
N GLY A 317 -0.27 4.47 12.04
CA GLY A 317 -1.29 3.50 11.62
C GLY A 317 -2.55 3.47 12.50
N PHE A 318 -2.48 3.98 13.73
CA PHE A 318 -3.63 4.12 14.62
C PHE A 318 -4.74 5.02 14.06
N VAL A 319 -4.40 5.96 13.16
CA VAL A 319 -5.34 6.88 12.51
C VAL A 319 -6.52 6.13 11.87
N PHE A 320 -6.28 4.99 11.23
CA PHE A 320 -7.35 4.17 10.67
C PHE A 320 -8.31 3.60 11.71
N GLY A 321 -7.86 3.45 12.95
CA GLY A 321 -8.68 2.95 14.07
C GLY A 321 -9.62 3.98 14.64
N ILE A 322 -9.34 5.28 14.48
CA ILE A 322 -10.17 6.36 15.01
C ILE A 322 -11.22 6.88 14.03
N GLU A 323 -11.14 6.54 12.75
CA GLU A 323 -12.11 6.95 11.71
C GLU A 323 -13.57 6.67 12.12
N ALA A 324 -13.83 5.49 12.68
CA ALA A 324 -15.17 5.10 13.13
C ALA A 324 -15.70 5.93 14.32
N ARG A 325 -14.84 6.70 14.97
CA ARG A 325 -15.13 7.55 16.14
C ARG A 325 -15.34 9.01 15.77
N ILE A 326 -15.12 9.40 14.54
CA ILE A 326 -15.42 10.77 14.05
C ILE A 326 -16.91 11.04 14.28
N PRO A 327 -17.29 12.21 14.86
CA PRO A 327 -18.68 12.62 15.02
C PRO A 327 -19.47 12.51 13.68
N ALA A 328 -20.71 12.05 13.77
CA ALA A 328 -21.47 11.68 12.56
C ALA A 328 -21.78 12.88 11.64
N ASP A 329 -21.97 14.05 12.22
CA ASP A 329 -22.17 15.34 11.55
C ASP A 329 -20.91 15.87 10.85
N GLU A 330 -19.71 15.58 11.39
CA GLU A 330 -18.44 15.99 10.82
C GLU A 330 -17.94 15.08 9.69
N ARG A 331 -18.48 13.86 9.58
CA ARG A 331 -17.99 12.85 8.61
C ARG A 331 -18.06 13.30 7.16
N ALA A 332 -19.09 14.04 6.79
CA ALA A 332 -19.30 14.51 5.42
C ALA A 332 -18.21 15.50 4.97
N GLU A 333 -17.65 16.26 5.90
CA GLU A 333 -16.60 17.25 5.66
C GLU A 333 -15.19 16.65 5.77
N LEU A 334 -15.01 15.70 6.69
CA LEU A 334 -13.71 15.15 7.05
C LEU A 334 -13.27 13.95 6.19
N LEU A 335 -14.21 13.26 5.54
CA LEU A 335 -13.94 12.02 4.78
C LEU A 335 -14.38 12.15 3.34
N PHE A 336 -13.76 11.37 2.45
CA PHE A 336 -14.31 11.21 1.10
C PHE A 336 -15.75 10.69 1.14
N PRO A 337 -16.65 11.18 0.27
CA PRO A 337 -17.98 10.62 0.12
C PRO A 337 -17.92 9.09 -0.07
N PRO A 338 -18.77 8.32 0.62
CA PRO A 338 -18.80 6.88 0.44
C PRO A 338 -19.05 6.51 -1.02
N PHE A 339 -18.29 5.58 -1.56
CA PHE A 339 -18.47 5.09 -2.91
C PHE A 339 -18.77 3.59 -2.89
N THR A 340 -19.78 3.19 -3.64
CA THR A 340 -20.10 1.78 -3.89
C THR A 340 -19.82 1.48 -5.36
N PRO A 341 -18.96 0.47 -5.66
CA PRO A 341 -18.72 0.05 -7.04
C PRO A 341 -20.02 -0.25 -7.77
N GLN A 342 -20.17 0.30 -8.97
CA GLN A 342 -21.41 0.24 -9.74
C GLN A 342 -21.46 -1.05 -10.60
N PRO A 343 -22.65 -1.54 -10.98
CA PRO A 343 -22.76 -2.61 -11.97
C PRO A 343 -22.27 -2.12 -13.34
N ASP A 344 -21.57 -3.01 -14.08
CA ASP A 344 -21.21 -2.75 -15.49
C ASP A 344 -22.48 -2.72 -16.36
N PRO A 345 -22.72 -1.64 -17.11
CA PRO A 345 -23.92 -1.52 -17.96
C PRO A 345 -23.94 -2.50 -19.14
N ALA A 346 -22.79 -3.07 -19.52
CA ALA A 346 -22.68 -4.08 -20.57
C ALA A 346 -23.03 -5.50 -20.09
N ILE A 347 -23.34 -5.67 -18.79
CA ILE A 347 -23.72 -6.96 -18.20
C ILE A 347 -25.17 -6.91 -17.75
N ASP A 348 -26.02 -7.73 -18.38
CA ASP A 348 -27.41 -7.93 -18.00
C ASP A 348 -27.51 -8.84 -16.78
N PRO A 349 -28.00 -8.38 -15.62
CA PRO A 349 -28.07 -9.19 -14.40
C PRO A 349 -29.11 -10.33 -14.49
N ASP A 350 -30.08 -10.24 -15.41
CA ASP A 350 -31.16 -11.22 -15.58
C ASP A 350 -30.76 -12.36 -16.53
N ARG A 351 -29.57 -12.32 -17.15
CA ARG A 351 -29.04 -13.34 -18.06
C ARG A 351 -27.82 -14.04 -17.48
N PRO A 352 -27.61 -15.36 -17.75
CA PRO A 352 -26.38 -16.03 -17.37
C PRO A 352 -25.15 -15.31 -17.93
N LEU A 353 -24.18 -15.02 -17.09
CA LEU A 353 -22.98 -14.29 -17.53
C LEU A 353 -22.13 -15.10 -18.51
N ARG A 354 -22.13 -16.45 -18.38
CA ARG A 354 -21.51 -17.35 -19.35
C ARG A 354 -21.96 -17.05 -20.77
N ASP A 355 -23.26 -16.97 -21.00
CA ASP A 355 -23.82 -16.74 -22.34
C ASP A 355 -23.41 -15.37 -22.89
N GLN A 356 -23.39 -14.35 -22.03
CA GLN A 356 -23.01 -12.99 -22.41
C GLN A 356 -21.51 -12.89 -22.77
N VAL A 357 -20.64 -13.67 -22.10
CA VAL A 357 -19.20 -13.72 -22.44
C VAL A 357 -18.96 -14.53 -23.71
N LEU A 358 -19.80 -15.54 -24.01
CA LEU A 358 -19.77 -16.25 -25.29
C LEU A 358 -20.22 -15.37 -26.48
N GLU A 359 -21.10 -14.38 -26.26
CA GLU A 359 -21.52 -13.39 -27.25
C GLU A 359 -20.46 -12.31 -27.52
N GLY A 360 -19.63 -11.97 -26.55
CA GLY A 360 -18.58 -10.95 -26.68
C GLY A 360 -17.84 -10.70 -25.36
N ASP A 361 -16.64 -10.17 -25.51
CA ASP A 361 -15.76 -9.84 -24.39
C ASP A 361 -16.43 -8.89 -23.40
N LYS A 362 -16.21 -9.07 -22.10
CA LYS A 362 -16.62 -8.18 -21.00
C LYS A 362 -15.40 -7.67 -20.27
N LEU A 363 -15.38 -6.36 -19.96
CA LEU A 363 -14.28 -5.72 -19.26
C LEU A 363 -14.80 -5.05 -18.01
N LEU A 364 -14.38 -5.50 -16.84
CA LEU A 364 -14.65 -4.81 -15.57
C LEU A 364 -13.50 -3.84 -15.27
N PHE A 365 -13.86 -2.65 -14.82
CA PHE A 365 -12.92 -1.60 -14.45
C PHE A 365 -13.04 -1.23 -12.96
N TYR A 366 -12.20 -1.81 -12.14
CA TYR A 366 -12.14 -1.52 -10.70
C TYR A 366 -11.46 -0.17 -10.42
N PRO A 367 -11.80 0.52 -9.30
CA PRO A 367 -12.84 0.21 -8.33
C PRO A 367 -14.22 0.72 -8.75
N TYR A 368 -14.33 1.36 -9.90
CA TYR A 368 -15.54 2.04 -10.37
C TYR A 368 -16.69 1.05 -10.59
N GLU A 369 -16.37 -0.12 -11.10
CA GLU A 369 -17.29 -1.23 -11.31
C GLU A 369 -17.08 -2.35 -10.30
N SER A 370 -18.14 -3.12 -10.09
CA SER A 370 -18.18 -4.21 -9.10
C SER A 370 -17.43 -5.46 -9.58
N MET A 371 -16.70 -6.10 -8.67
CA MET A 371 -16.11 -7.43 -8.91
C MET A 371 -17.16 -8.56 -8.85
N ASN A 372 -18.40 -8.29 -8.44
CA ASN A 372 -19.43 -9.34 -8.27
C ASN A 372 -19.65 -10.17 -9.53
N PRO A 373 -19.71 -9.65 -10.77
CA PRO A 373 -19.90 -10.48 -11.95
C PRO A 373 -18.84 -11.59 -12.08
N LEU A 374 -17.59 -11.30 -11.79
CA LEU A 374 -16.51 -12.31 -11.78
C LEU A 374 -16.76 -13.39 -10.71
N LEU A 375 -17.08 -12.95 -9.49
CA LEU A 375 -17.31 -13.88 -8.36
C LEU A 375 -18.52 -14.76 -8.63
N ASP A 376 -19.58 -14.20 -9.20
CA ASP A 376 -20.81 -14.90 -9.53
C ASP A 376 -20.59 -15.88 -10.69
N LEU A 377 -19.78 -15.53 -11.70
CA LEU A 377 -19.41 -16.46 -12.78
C LEU A 377 -18.68 -17.70 -12.25
N VAL A 378 -17.71 -17.52 -11.35
CA VAL A 378 -16.97 -18.65 -10.75
C VAL A 378 -17.90 -19.46 -9.84
N HIS A 379 -18.79 -18.80 -9.10
CA HIS A 379 -19.78 -19.48 -8.26
C HIS A 379 -20.79 -20.28 -9.10
N GLN A 380 -21.31 -19.73 -10.18
CA GLN A 380 -22.20 -20.42 -11.12
C GLN A 380 -21.49 -21.62 -11.74
N ALA A 381 -20.25 -21.46 -12.20
CA ALA A 381 -19.43 -22.54 -12.74
C ALA A 381 -19.24 -23.71 -11.76
N ALA A 382 -19.12 -23.42 -10.47
CA ALA A 382 -19.01 -24.44 -9.42
C ALA A 382 -20.26 -25.35 -9.33
N HIS A 383 -21.43 -24.88 -9.78
CA HIS A 383 -22.72 -25.60 -9.72
C HIS A 383 -23.26 -26.00 -11.08
N ASP A 384 -22.62 -25.58 -12.18
CA ASP A 384 -23.04 -25.90 -13.54
C ASP A 384 -22.54 -27.32 -13.94
N ASP A 385 -23.46 -28.21 -14.29
CA ASP A 385 -23.15 -29.59 -14.68
C ASP A 385 -22.26 -29.68 -15.94
N GLU A 386 -22.30 -28.69 -16.81
CA GLU A 386 -21.45 -28.62 -18.02
C GLU A 386 -20.01 -28.16 -17.67
N CYS A 387 -19.79 -27.48 -16.55
CA CYS A 387 -18.45 -27.12 -16.12
C CYS A 387 -17.67 -28.37 -15.69
N ILE A 388 -16.51 -28.58 -16.29
CA ILE A 388 -15.65 -29.75 -16.01
C ILE A 388 -14.37 -29.37 -15.24
N SER A 389 -13.84 -28.14 -15.44
CA SER A 389 -12.64 -27.71 -14.70
C SER A 389 -12.53 -26.20 -14.51
N LEU A 390 -11.90 -25.81 -13.38
CA LEU A 390 -11.46 -24.45 -13.08
C LEU A 390 -9.97 -24.44 -12.78
N ARG A 391 -9.24 -23.50 -13.37
CA ARG A 391 -7.80 -23.30 -13.12
C ARG A 391 -7.53 -21.84 -12.83
N ILE A 392 -6.78 -21.52 -11.77
CA ILE A 392 -6.58 -20.14 -11.34
C ILE A 392 -5.19 -19.92 -10.73
N THR A 393 -4.65 -18.70 -10.89
CA THR A 393 -3.47 -18.23 -10.17
C THR A 393 -3.87 -17.30 -9.04
N LEU A 394 -3.37 -17.51 -7.83
CA LEU A 394 -3.65 -16.72 -6.64
C LEU A 394 -2.34 -16.18 -6.06
N TYR A 395 -2.22 -14.85 -5.95
CA TYR A 395 -1.06 -14.17 -5.40
C TYR A 395 -1.34 -13.52 -4.04
N ARG A 396 -2.44 -12.76 -3.92
CA ARG A 396 -2.96 -12.15 -2.69
C ARG A 396 -4.42 -12.49 -2.57
N VAL A 397 -4.76 -13.29 -1.58
CA VAL A 397 -6.12 -13.73 -1.32
C VAL A 397 -6.72 -12.92 -0.17
N ALA A 398 -7.98 -12.55 -0.26
CA ALA A 398 -8.69 -11.95 0.87
C ALA A 398 -8.76 -12.95 2.04
N LYS A 399 -8.73 -12.46 3.28
CA LYS A 399 -8.86 -13.35 4.46
C LYS A 399 -10.18 -14.12 4.49
N GLN A 400 -11.24 -13.49 4.01
CA GLN A 400 -12.55 -14.08 3.73
C GLN A 400 -12.77 -13.89 2.24
N SER A 401 -12.58 -14.95 1.44
CA SER A 401 -12.65 -14.91 -0.02
C SER A 401 -13.81 -15.76 -0.52
N ARG A 402 -14.84 -15.11 -1.10
CA ARG A 402 -15.93 -15.76 -1.81
C ARG A 402 -15.41 -16.59 -2.98
N LEU A 403 -14.34 -16.09 -3.63
CA LEU A 403 -13.70 -16.81 -4.72
C LEU A 403 -13.15 -18.16 -4.27
N CYS A 404 -12.38 -18.21 -3.18
CA CYS A 404 -11.83 -19.48 -2.67
C CYS A 404 -12.93 -20.43 -2.16
N GLU A 405 -13.97 -19.92 -1.51
CA GLU A 405 -15.13 -20.73 -1.13
C GLU A 405 -15.84 -21.34 -2.37
N SER A 406 -15.94 -20.59 -3.47
CA SER A 406 -16.50 -21.11 -4.73
C SER A 406 -15.62 -22.19 -5.37
N LEU A 407 -14.28 -22.09 -5.25
CA LEU A 407 -13.37 -23.14 -5.72
C LEU A 407 -13.50 -24.42 -4.90
N ILE A 408 -13.70 -24.31 -3.59
CA ILE A 408 -14.00 -25.45 -2.71
C ILE A 408 -15.33 -26.10 -3.12
N SER A 409 -16.39 -25.30 -3.29
CA SER A 409 -17.69 -25.81 -3.74
C SER A 409 -17.60 -26.49 -5.12
N ALA A 410 -16.75 -26.03 -6.02
CA ALA A 410 -16.54 -26.65 -7.31
C ALA A 410 -15.98 -28.09 -7.17
N VAL A 411 -14.99 -28.30 -6.31
CA VAL A 411 -14.45 -29.65 -6.05
C VAL A 411 -15.50 -30.55 -5.39
N GLU A 412 -16.24 -30.04 -4.41
CA GLU A 412 -17.32 -30.76 -3.75
C GLU A 412 -18.42 -31.19 -4.75
N ASN A 413 -18.62 -30.40 -5.83
CA ASN A 413 -19.53 -30.72 -6.93
C ASN A 413 -18.86 -31.54 -8.07
N GLY A 414 -17.66 -32.11 -7.81
CA GLY A 414 -17.01 -33.06 -8.73
C GLY A 414 -16.27 -32.41 -9.91
N LYS A 415 -15.96 -31.08 -9.84
CA LYS A 415 -15.16 -30.39 -10.86
C LYS A 415 -13.67 -30.57 -10.60
N GLU A 416 -12.86 -30.61 -11.65
CA GLU A 416 -11.40 -30.52 -11.51
C GLU A 416 -10.96 -29.09 -11.21
N VAL A 417 -10.38 -28.84 -10.04
CA VAL A 417 -9.90 -27.50 -9.65
C VAL A 417 -8.39 -27.52 -9.45
N THR A 418 -7.68 -26.68 -10.22
CA THR A 418 -6.23 -26.47 -10.07
C THR A 418 -5.97 -25.04 -9.65
N VAL A 419 -5.31 -24.87 -8.52
CA VAL A 419 -4.94 -23.56 -7.96
C VAL A 419 -3.43 -23.43 -7.92
N LEU A 420 -2.86 -22.47 -8.64
CA LEU A 420 -1.49 -22.06 -8.42
C LEU A 420 -1.47 -20.98 -7.33
N MET A 421 -0.96 -21.36 -6.13
CA MET A 421 -0.86 -20.49 -4.97
C MET A 421 0.56 -19.97 -4.79
N GLU A 422 0.77 -18.66 -4.90
CA GLU A 422 2.07 -18.04 -4.64
C GLU A 422 2.28 -17.80 -3.14
N LEU A 423 3.10 -18.61 -2.51
CA LEU A 423 3.40 -18.51 -1.06
C LEU A 423 4.38 -17.39 -0.71
N ARG A 424 5.14 -16.87 -1.68
CA ARG A 424 6.14 -15.81 -1.49
C ARG A 424 5.58 -14.39 -1.68
N ALA A 425 4.23 -14.24 -1.57
CA ALA A 425 3.58 -12.93 -1.54
C ALA A 425 3.90 -12.25 -0.20
N ARG A 426 4.89 -11.33 -0.18
CA ARG A 426 5.42 -10.70 1.04
C ARG A 426 4.30 -10.19 1.95
N PHE A 427 4.41 -10.54 3.24
CA PHE A 427 3.50 -10.22 4.34
C PHE A 427 2.08 -10.86 4.25
N ASP A 428 1.76 -11.55 3.13
CA ASP A 428 0.54 -12.35 2.99
C ASP A 428 0.83 -13.86 3.07
N GLU A 429 2.11 -14.25 3.32
CA GLU A 429 2.56 -15.63 3.31
C GLU A 429 1.71 -16.53 4.24
N ALA A 430 1.47 -16.08 5.47
CA ALA A 430 0.70 -16.86 6.45
C ALA A 430 -0.76 -17.06 6.02
N ASN A 431 -1.38 -16.03 5.42
CA ASN A 431 -2.73 -16.12 4.89
C ASN A 431 -2.81 -17.03 3.67
N ASN A 432 -1.83 -16.95 2.77
CA ASN A 432 -1.78 -17.80 1.59
C ASN A 432 -1.51 -19.27 1.94
N ILE A 433 -0.66 -19.53 2.94
CA ILE A 433 -0.44 -20.88 3.47
C ILE A 433 -1.75 -21.46 4.04
N ALA A 434 -2.49 -20.68 4.84
CA ALA A 434 -3.75 -21.13 5.42
C ALA A 434 -4.83 -21.44 4.36
N TRP A 435 -4.91 -20.62 3.29
CA TRP A 435 -5.81 -20.92 2.18
C TRP A 435 -5.36 -22.13 1.35
N ALA A 436 -4.04 -22.29 1.13
CA ALA A 436 -3.52 -23.47 0.43
C ALA A 436 -3.88 -24.75 1.16
N GLU A 437 -3.70 -24.78 2.49
CA GLU A 437 -4.08 -25.92 3.34
C GLU A 437 -5.59 -26.24 3.21
N ARG A 438 -6.47 -25.23 3.31
CA ARG A 438 -7.92 -25.41 3.15
C ARG A 438 -8.33 -25.92 1.76
N LEU A 439 -7.71 -25.40 0.69
CA LEU A 439 -7.99 -25.82 -0.69
C LEU A 439 -7.55 -27.27 -0.93
N GLU A 440 -6.37 -27.67 -0.43
CA GLU A 440 -5.90 -29.06 -0.51
C GLU A 440 -6.78 -30.01 0.28
N GLU A 441 -7.16 -29.65 1.52
CA GLU A 441 -8.07 -30.43 2.36
C GLU A 441 -9.44 -30.67 1.68
N ALA A 442 -9.92 -29.70 0.89
CA ALA A 442 -11.15 -29.83 0.11
C ALA A 442 -10.98 -30.71 -1.14
N GLY A 443 -9.73 -31.00 -1.57
CA GLY A 443 -9.43 -31.83 -2.74
C GLY A 443 -9.01 -31.06 -3.99
N CYS A 444 -8.74 -29.74 -3.91
CA CYS A 444 -8.14 -28.99 -5.01
C CYS A 444 -6.70 -29.46 -5.26
N THR A 445 -6.29 -29.48 -6.53
CA THR A 445 -4.86 -29.60 -6.89
C THR A 445 -4.17 -28.26 -6.69
N VAL A 446 -3.33 -28.12 -5.64
CA VAL A 446 -2.58 -26.90 -5.37
C VAL A 446 -1.15 -27.01 -5.90
N ILE A 447 -0.70 -26.01 -6.67
CA ILE A 447 0.65 -25.91 -7.24
C ILE A 447 1.31 -24.66 -6.65
N TYR A 448 2.60 -24.76 -6.25
CA TYR A 448 3.35 -23.64 -5.62
C TYR A 448 4.28 -22.89 -6.58
N GLY A 449 4.08 -23.06 -7.89
CA GLY A 449 4.84 -22.40 -8.94
C GLY A 449 6.22 -23.03 -9.21
N ALA A 450 6.99 -22.39 -10.08
CA ALA A 450 8.33 -22.85 -10.45
C ALA A 450 9.37 -22.31 -9.44
N GLU A 451 10.39 -23.12 -9.14
CA GLU A 451 11.52 -22.74 -8.29
C GLU A 451 12.25 -21.51 -8.87
N GLY A 452 12.61 -20.55 -8.02
CA GLY A 452 13.28 -19.30 -8.40
C GLY A 452 12.38 -18.26 -9.09
N PHE A 453 11.13 -18.58 -9.45
CA PHE A 453 10.22 -17.67 -10.17
C PHE A 453 8.90 -17.49 -9.39
N LYS A 454 8.60 -16.24 -9.01
CA LYS A 454 7.31 -15.89 -8.40
C LYS A 454 6.22 -15.79 -9.46
N CYS A 455 5.09 -16.46 -9.27
CA CYS A 455 3.93 -16.30 -10.13
C CYS A 455 3.16 -15.04 -9.74
N HIS A 456 3.12 -14.04 -10.64
CA HIS A 456 2.39 -12.80 -10.41
C HIS A 456 1.32 -12.54 -11.48
N SER A 457 1.12 -13.48 -12.40
CA SER A 457 0.02 -13.47 -13.37
C SER A 457 -1.35 -13.54 -12.67
N LYS A 458 -2.37 -12.97 -13.30
CA LYS A 458 -3.76 -13.00 -12.85
C LYS A 458 -4.58 -13.60 -13.99
N ILE A 459 -4.73 -14.91 -13.95
CA ILE A 459 -5.44 -15.69 -14.96
C ILE A 459 -6.30 -16.75 -14.30
N CYS A 460 -7.54 -16.86 -14.75
CA CYS A 460 -8.44 -17.93 -14.41
C CYS A 460 -9.07 -18.49 -15.68
N GLN A 461 -9.18 -19.80 -15.79
CA GLN A 461 -9.84 -20.48 -16.92
C GLN A 461 -10.93 -21.40 -16.39
N ILE A 462 -12.12 -21.23 -16.93
CA ILE A 462 -13.26 -22.10 -16.71
C ILE A 462 -13.51 -22.88 -17.99
N THR A 463 -13.60 -24.20 -17.91
CA THR A 463 -13.80 -25.09 -19.05
C THR A 463 -15.14 -25.79 -18.94
N TYR A 464 -15.95 -25.67 -19.99
CA TYR A 464 -17.25 -26.33 -20.12
C TYR A 464 -17.22 -27.39 -21.22
N ARG A 465 -18.06 -28.40 -21.07
CA ARG A 465 -18.28 -29.44 -22.06
C ARG A 465 -19.76 -29.47 -22.46
N THR A 466 -20.06 -28.81 -23.59
CA THR A 466 -21.42 -28.74 -24.13
C THR A 466 -21.55 -29.79 -25.25
N GLY A 467 -22.06 -30.96 -24.92
CA GLY A 467 -22.11 -32.12 -25.84
C GLY A 467 -20.73 -32.63 -26.22
N MET A 468 -20.36 -32.48 -27.51
CA MET A 468 -19.03 -32.82 -28.03
C MET A 468 -18.05 -31.65 -28.11
N ALA A 469 -18.48 -30.42 -27.79
CA ALA A 469 -17.66 -29.20 -27.84
C ALA A 469 -17.03 -28.89 -26.49
N ILE A 470 -15.86 -28.28 -26.53
CA ILE A 470 -15.20 -27.71 -25.37
C ILE A 470 -15.21 -26.18 -25.51
N GLU A 471 -15.85 -25.52 -24.58
CA GLU A 471 -15.87 -24.07 -24.46
C GLU A 471 -14.98 -23.63 -23.31
N ARG A 472 -14.29 -22.50 -23.46
CA ARG A 472 -13.42 -21.95 -22.42
C ARG A 472 -13.74 -20.48 -22.22
N ILE A 473 -13.96 -20.09 -20.98
CA ILE A 473 -13.98 -18.69 -20.58
C ILE A 473 -12.68 -18.43 -19.83
N THR A 474 -11.97 -17.39 -20.27
CA THR A 474 -10.69 -17.00 -19.68
C THR A 474 -10.83 -15.62 -19.06
N LEU A 475 -10.48 -15.50 -17.78
CA LEU A 475 -10.45 -14.25 -17.01
C LEU A 475 -9.00 -13.79 -16.89
N LEU A 476 -8.71 -12.56 -17.32
CA LEU A 476 -7.34 -12.01 -17.38
C LEU A 476 -7.31 -10.64 -16.69
N GLY A 477 -6.51 -10.50 -15.65
CA GLY A 477 -6.48 -9.29 -14.83
C GLY A 477 -5.14 -8.55 -14.83
N THR A 478 -5.20 -7.23 -14.71
CA THR A 478 -4.03 -6.41 -14.32
C THR A 478 -3.81 -6.46 -12.81
N GLY A 479 -4.89 -6.59 -12.02
CA GLY A 479 -4.93 -6.70 -10.57
C GLY A 479 -5.27 -8.09 -10.03
N ASN A 480 -5.07 -8.28 -8.73
CA ASN A 480 -5.30 -9.57 -8.06
C ASN A 480 -6.79 -9.93 -8.00
N PHE A 481 -7.08 -11.23 -7.95
CA PHE A 481 -8.40 -11.76 -7.58
C PHE A 481 -8.64 -11.59 -6.07
N ASN A 482 -8.94 -10.34 -5.67
CA ASN A 482 -9.09 -9.99 -4.26
C ASN A 482 -10.18 -8.92 -4.10
N GLU A 483 -11.28 -9.30 -3.48
CA GLU A 483 -12.51 -8.51 -3.34
C GLU A 483 -12.29 -7.20 -2.56
N LYS A 484 -11.26 -7.17 -1.71
CA LYS A 484 -10.94 -6.00 -0.91
C LYS A 484 -10.14 -4.98 -1.70
N THR A 485 -9.09 -5.43 -2.40
CA THR A 485 -8.27 -4.53 -3.22
C THR A 485 -9.00 -4.01 -4.46
N ALA A 486 -9.96 -4.77 -5.01
CA ALA A 486 -10.80 -4.34 -6.11
C ALA A 486 -11.66 -3.09 -5.80
N ARG A 487 -11.85 -2.72 -4.53
CA ARG A 487 -12.57 -1.50 -4.12
C ARG A 487 -11.68 -0.26 -4.00
N LEU A 488 -10.36 -0.42 -4.18
CA LEU A 488 -9.38 0.61 -3.83
C LEU A 488 -8.30 0.82 -4.90
N TYR A 489 -8.07 -0.20 -5.75
CA TYR A 489 -7.07 -0.18 -6.80
C TYR A 489 -7.74 -0.04 -8.17
N SER A 490 -7.21 0.83 -9.01
CA SER A 490 -7.64 0.88 -10.39
C SER A 490 -7.01 -0.27 -11.17
N ASP A 491 -7.83 -1.23 -11.59
CA ASP A 491 -7.42 -2.41 -12.35
C ASP A 491 -8.48 -2.83 -13.36
N PHE A 492 -8.05 -3.50 -14.41
CA PHE A 492 -8.93 -4.10 -15.41
C PHE A 492 -9.03 -5.61 -15.23
N MET A 493 -10.20 -6.15 -15.52
CA MET A 493 -10.46 -7.60 -15.58
C MET A 493 -11.23 -7.93 -16.86
N LEU A 494 -10.55 -8.57 -17.81
CA LEU A 494 -11.14 -9.04 -19.06
C LEU A 494 -11.73 -10.44 -18.86
N MET A 495 -12.96 -10.66 -19.30
CA MET A 495 -13.60 -11.97 -19.43
C MET A 495 -13.82 -12.22 -20.93
N THR A 496 -13.22 -13.27 -21.47
CA THR A 496 -13.26 -13.59 -22.91
C THR A 496 -13.49 -15.08 -23.16
N ALA A 497 -14.25 -15.39 -24.20
CA ALA A 497 -14.42 -16.74 -24.73
C ALA A 497 -13.61 -16.93 -26.04
N HIS A 498 -12.68 -16.03 -26.39
CA HIS A 498 -11.88 -16.13 -27.60
C HIS A 498 -11.07 -17.46 -27.63
N PRO A 499 -11.27 -18.33 -28.64
CA PRO A 499 -10.71 -19.69 -28.64
C PRO A 499 -9.19 -19.72 -28.51
N GLY A 500 -8.48 -18.84 -29.24
CA GLY A 500 -7.01 -18.80 -29.22
C GLY A 500 -6.45 -18.32 -27.89
N ILE A 501 -7.10 -17.37 -27.19
CA ILE A 501 -6.72 -16.98 -25.82
C ILE A 501 -6.99 -18.14 -24.86
N GLY A 502 -8.10 -18.85 -25.04
CA GLY A 502 -8.42 -20.05 -24.26
C GLY A 502 -7.41 -21.20 -24.45
N GLU A 503 -6.88 -21.37 -25.66
CA GLU A 503 -5.80 -22.34 -25.94
C GLU A 503 -4.49 -21.94 -25.27
N ASP A 504 -4.10 -20.68 -25.38
CA ASP A 504 -2.91 -20.14 -24.71
C ASP A 504 -3.02 -20.26 -23.18
N ALA A 505 -4.18 -19.96 -22.59
CA ALA A 505 -4.42 -20.11 -21.16
C ALA A 505 -4.32 -21.56 -20.71
N ASN A 506 -4.86 -22.51 -21.49
CA ASN A 506 -4.69 -23.93 -21.21
C ASN A 506 -3.22 -24.36 -21.26
N ALA A 507 -2.48 -23.93 -22.30
CA ALA A 507 -1.04 -24.18 -22.41
C ALA A 507 -0.25 -23.55 -21.26
N PHE A 508 -0.65 -22.35 -20.82
CA PHE A 508 -0.04 -21.65 -19.66
C PHE A 508 -0.11 -22.50 -18.39
N PHE A 509 -1.28 -23.02 -18.03
CA PHE A 509 -1.41 -23.86 -16.83
C PHE A 509 -0.68 -25.21 -16.98
N GLN A 510 -0.66 -25.81 -18.17
CA GLN A 510 0.10 -27.03 -18.43
C GLN A 510 1.61 -26.79 -18.28
N ASN A 511 2.12 -25.71 -18.88
CA ASN A 511 3.54 -25.35 -18.78
C ASN A 511 3.96 -25.08 -17.32
N LEU A 512 3.12 -24.37 -16.54
CA LEU A 512 3.42 -24.12 -15.13
C LEU A 512 3.43 -25.39 -14.29
N ALA A 513 2.51 -26.31 -14.53
CA ALA A 513 2.46 -27.60 -13.83
C ALA A 513 3.72 -28.46 -14.12
N LEU A 514 4.31 -28.29 -15.30
CA LEU A 514 5.55 -28.97 -15.73
C LEU A 514 6.83 -28.20 -15.38
N GLY A 515 6.73 -27.00 -14.78
CA GLY A 515 7.89 -26.09 -14.54
C GLY A 515 8.51 -25.53 -15.84
N ASN A 516 7.79 -25.58 -16.96
CA ASN A 516 8.25 -25.06 -18.26
C ASN A 516 7.99 -23.56 -18.37
N LEU A 517 9.02 -22.74 -18.21
CA LEU A 517 8.94 -21.26 -18.32
C LEU A 517 9.19 -20.72 -19.74
N ASN A 518 9.49 -21.60 -20.71
CA ASN A 518 9.78 -21.24 -22.10
C ASN A 518 8.64 -21.66 -23.05
N GLY A 519 7.39 -21.71 -22.56
CA GLY A 519 6.24 -22.00 -23.40
C GLY A 519 6.04 -20.94 -24.49
N GLU A 520 5.58 -21.38 -25.65
CA GLU A 520 5.21 -20.51 -26.76
C GLU A 520 3.70 -20.25 -26.76
N TYR A 521 3.30 -19.01 -27.00
CA TYR A 521 1.90 -18.55 -26.95
C TYR A 521 1.63 -17.66 -28.16
N ARG A 522 0.44 -17.76 -28.71
CA ARG A 522 0.06 -17.01 -29.91
C ARG A 522 -0.43 -15.60 -29.58
N TYR A 523 -1.18 -15.46 -28.49
CA TYR A 523 -1.83 -14.21 -28.06
C TYR A 523 -1.22 -13.66 -26.78
N LEU A 524 -0.88 -14.53 -25.84
CA LEU A 524 -0.34 -14.11 -24.55
C LEU A 524 1.17 -13.82 -24.63
N GLY A 525 1.58 -12.69 -24.09
CA GLY A 525 3.00 -12.40 -23.82
C GLY A 525 3.34 -12.86 -22.40
N VAL A 526 3.96 -14.04 -22.25
CA VAL A 526 4.27 -14.62 -20.95
C VAL A 526 5.73 -14.40 -20.57
N ALA A 527 5.99 -13.79 -19.41
CA ALA A 527 7.35 -13.71 -18.87
C ALA A 527 7.74 -15.06 -18.23
N PRO A 528 9.06 -15.42 -18.24
CA PRO A 528 10.20 -14.59 -18.66
C PRO A 528 10.47 -14.56 -20.17
N ALA A 529 9.93 -15.51 -20.97
CA ALA A 529 10.35 -15.69 -22.35
C ALA A 529 9.68 -14.73 -23.35
N GLY A 530 8.38 -14.44 -23.20
CA GLY A 530 7.56 -13.77 -24.23
C GLY A 530 7.27 -12.29 -23.99
N LEU A 531 7.20 -11.83 -22.74
CA LEU A 531 6.72 -10.49 -22.39
C LEU A 531 7.65 -9.37 -22.88
N LYS A 532 8.96 -9.42 -22.59
CA LYS A 532 9.94 -8.40 -23.02
C LYS A 532 10.05 -8.34 -24.54
N PRO A 533 10.16 -9.46 -25.27
CA PRO A 533 10.09 -9.46 -26.73
C PRO A 533 8.84 -8.81 -27.30
N LEU A 534 7.66 -8.99 -26.70
CA LEU A 534 6.43 -8.34 -27.12
C LEU A 534 6.56 -6.81 -27.05
N ILE A 535 7.05 -6.26 -25.91
CA ILE A 535 7.26 -4.82 -25.71
C ILE A 535 8.28 -4.29 -26.73
N MET A 536 9.41 -4.98 -26.92
CA MET A 536 10.48 -4.58 -27.83
C MET A 536 10.00 -4.59 -29.28
N THR A 537 9.17 -5.57 -29.67
CA THR A 537 8.57 -5.66 -31.02
C THR A 537 7.61 -4.49 -31.25
N GLY A 538 6.76 -4.15 -30.28
CA GLY A 538 5.87 -2.99 -30.38
C GLY A 538 6.65 -1.69 -30.57
N LEU A 539 7.69 -1.46 -29.77
CA LEU A 539 8.57 -0.28 -29.90
C LEU A 539 9.30 -0.24 -31.25
N ASN A 540 9.82 -1.37 -31.72
CA ASN A 540 10.49 -1.43 -33.02
C ASN A 540 9.54 -1.08 -34.17
N ARG A 541 8.29 -1.56 -34.12
CA ARG A 541 7.27 -1.23 -35.12
C ARG A 541 7.02 0.28 -35.20
N GLU A 542 6.88 0.94 -34.05
CA GLU A 542 6.65 2.39 -34.00
C GLU A 542 7.91 3.18 -34.44
N ILE A 543 9.12 2.70 -34.13
CA ILE A 543 10.39 3.25 -34.66
C ILE A 543 10.44 3.20 -36.18
N GLU A 544 10.05 2.06 -36.80
CA GLU A 544 10.00 1.90 -38.24
C GLU A 544 8.96 2.84 -38.86
N ARG A 545 7.78 2.99 -38.30
CA ARG A 545 6.74 3.95 -38.73
C ARG A 545 7.25 5.38 -38.72
N ALA A 546 7.87 5.81 -37.61
CA ALA A 546 8.43 7.14 -37.48
C ALA A 546 9.54 7.41 -38.52
N ARG A 547 10.44 6.45 -38.71
CA ARG A 547 11.49 6.52 -39.75
C ARG A 547 10.93 6.58 -41.17
N ALA A 548 9.76 6.00 -41.41
CA ALA A 548 9.02 6.09 -42.66
C ALA A 548 8.20 7.40 -42.81
N GLY A 549 8.28 8.32 -41.86
CA GLY A 549 7.52 9.58 -41.85
C GLY A 549 6.03 9.41 -41.53
N GLN A 550 5.64 8.26 -40.99
CA GLN A 550 4.26 8.00 -40.55
C GLN A 550 4.05 8.43 -39.11
N PRO A 551 2.82 8.80 -38.70
CA PRO A 551 2.50 9.02 -37.31
C PRO A 551 2.84 7.79 -36.45
N ALA A 552 3.55 8.02 -35.34
CA ALA A 552 4.01 6.95 -34.47
C ALA A 552 3.90 7.38 -32.99
N ARG A 553 3.12 6.63 -32.23
CA ARG A 553 2.85 6.90 -30.81
C ARG A 553 2.94 5.64 -29.97
N VAL A 554 3.43 5.79 -28.76
CA VAL A 554 3.44 4.76 -27.71
C VAL A 554 2.85 5.34 -26.44
N PHE A 555 1.94 4.62 -25.82
CA PHE A 555 1.44 4.94 -24.51
C PHE A 555 1.69 3.79 -23.53
N PHE A 556 2.29 4.10 -22.38
CA PHE A 556 2.50 3.14 -21.30
C PHE A 556 1.92 3.64 -19.98
N LYS A 557 1.01 2.88 -19.36
CA LYS A 557 0.64 3.06 -17.97
C LYS A 557 1.29 1.96 -17.13
N LEU A 558 2.02 2.38 -16.08
CA LEU A 558 2.87 1.50 -15.26
C LEU A 558 2.85 1.94 -13.80
N ASN A 559 3.19 1.03 -12.89
CA ASN A 559 3.60 1.44 -11.55
C ASN A 559 5.09 1.77 -11.51
N SER A 560 5.93 1.06 -12.26
CA SER A 560 7.38 1.26 -12.25
C SER A 560 8.04 0.98 -13.61
N LEU A 561 9.02 1.82 -13.97
CA LEU A 561 9.91 1.64 -15.11
C LEU A 561 11.36 1.61 -14.62
N THR A 562 11.99 0.42 -14.61
CA THR A 562 13.37 0.22 -14.14
C THR A 562 14.20 -0.74 -15.01
N ASP A 563 13.60 -1.37 -16.01
CA ASP A 563 14.32 -2.24 -16.94
C ASP A 563 15.20 -1.40 -17.87
N ARG A 564 16.52 -1.62 -17.81
CA ARG A 564 17.48 -0.80 -18.55
C ARG A 564 17.35 -0.95 -20.07
N GLU A 565 17.10 -2.16 -20.56
CA GLU A 565 16.97 -2.42 -21.99
C GLU A 565 15.69 -1.76 -22.56
N VAL A 566 14.60 -1.80 -21.82
CA VAL A 566 13.35 -1.11 -22.18
C VAL A 566 13.55 0.41 -22.16
N ILE A 567 14.24 0.96 -21.14
CA ILE A 567 14.57 2.39 -21.07
C ILE A 567 15.40 2.83 -22.28
N ASP A 568 16.44 2.07 -22.64
CA ASP A 568 17.29 2.38 -23.78
C ASP A 568 16.51 2.30 -25.10
N LYS A 569 15.57 1.34 -25.22
CA LYS A 569 14.69 1.22 -26.38
C LYS A 569 13.69 2.37 -26.48
N ILE A 570 13.15 2.86 -25.38
CA ILE A 570 12.30 4.07 -25.32
C ILE A 570 13.09 5.30 -25.78
N ALA A 571 14.35 5.43 -25.34
CA ALA A 571 15.22 6.52 -25.79
C ALA A 571 15.50 6.42 -27.31
N GLU A 572 15.74 5.21 -27.85
CA GLU A 572 15.85 4.99 -29.32
C GLU A 572 14.58 5.40 -30.05
N ALA A 573 13.41 5.05 -29.52
CA ALA A 573 12.11 5.42 -30.10
C ALA A 573 11.92 6.95 -30.12
N SER A 574 12.25 7.63 -29.05
CA SER A 574 12.24 9.10 -28.97
C SER A 574 13.17 9.73 -30.01
N CYS A 575 14.41 9.23 -30.13
CA CYS A 575 15.37 9.71 -31.16
C CYS A 575 14.90 9.47 -32.61
N ALA A 576 14.07 8.44 -32.83
CA ALA A 576 13.47 8.17 -34.13
C ALA A 576 12.24 9.06 -34.44
N GLY A 577 11.76 9.86 -33.48
CA GLY A 577 10.61 10.75 -33.64
C GLY A 577 9.29 10.15 -33.12
N VAL A 578 9.31 9.02 -32.44
CA VAL A 578 8.11 8.42 -31.81
C VAL A 578 7.68 9.29 -30.61
N ARG A 579 6.41 9.68 -30.56
CA ARG A 579 5.80 10.30 -29.36
C ARG A 579 5.56 9.25 -28.30
N VAL A 580 6.22 9.38 -27.15
CA VAL A 580 6.08 8.45 -26.04
C VAL A 580 5.42 9.15 -24.86
N GLU A 581 4.24 8.70 -24.48
CA GLU A 581 3.48 9.19 -23.35
C GLU A 581 3.38 8.11 -22.28
N MET A 582 3.71 8.46 -21.04
CA MET A 582 3.70 7.51 -19.96
C MET A 582 2.99 8.06 -18.72
N ILE A 583 2.18 7.21 -18.09
CA ILE A 583 1.65 7.45 -16.74
C ILE A 583 2.32 6.45 -15.79
N ILE A 584 3.22 6.97 -14.94
CA ILE A 584 3.99 6.16 -13.99
C ILE A 584 3.68 6.62 -12.57
N ARG A 585 2.90 5.83 -11.84
CA ARG A 585 2.52 6.16 -10.46
C ARG A 585 3.73 6.26 -9.53
N GLY A 586 4.66 5.30 -9.58
CA GLY A 586 5.76 5.13 -8.64
C GLY A 586 7.13 5.51 -9.23
N ILE A 587 7.95 4.50 -9.51
CA ILE A 587 9.35 4.66 -9.89
C ILE A 587 9.49 4.88 -11.40
N SER A 588 10.13 5.98 -11.80
CA SER A 588 10.69 6.13 -13.14
C SER A 588 12.21 6.25 -13.04
N CYS A 589 12.94 5.29 -13.61
CA CYS A 589 14.39 5.42 -13.78
C CYS A 589 14.77 6.16 -15.08
N LEU A 590 13.82 6.44 -15.98
CA LEU A 590 14.02 7.27 -17.15
C LEU A 590 13.74 8.74 -16.83
N LEU A 591 14.56 9.64 -17.32
CA LEU A 591 14.37 11.09 -17.31
C LEU A 591 13.86 11.54 -18.68
N PRO A 592 12.68 12.18 -18.78
CA PRO A 592 12.11 12.68 -20.02
C PRO A 592 12.76 14.01 -20.45
N GLY A 593 12.51 14.42 -21.70
CA GLY A 593 12.87 15.77 -22.19
C GLY A 593 14.36 16.04 -22.33
N ILE A 594 15.22 15.03 -22.34
CA ILE A 594 16.67 15.18 -22.55
C ILE A 594 16.94 15.31 -24.04
N ALA A 595 17.51 16.45 -24.45
CA ALA A 595 17.81 16.76 -25.84
C ALA A 595 18.67 15.67 -26.51
N GLY A 596 18.25 15.20 -27.69
CA GLY A 596 18.91 14.15 -28.48
C GLY A 596 18.84 12.76 -27.84
N LYS A 597 18.01 12.55 -26.80
CA LYS A 597 17.82 11.28 -26.11
C LYS A 597 16.35 10.97 -25.86
N THR A 598 15.69 11.71 -24.99
CA THR A 598 14.31 11.48 -24.56
C THR A 598 13.42 12.70 -24.75
N GLU A 599 13.71 13.55 -25.72
CA GLU A 599 13.01 14.80 -25.95
C GLU A 599 11.52 14.63 -26.31
N ASN A 600 11.16 13.50 -26.94
CA ASN A 600 9.79 13.15 -27.30
C ASN A 600 9.10 12.24 -26.25
N VAL A 601 9.69 12.11 -25.06
CA VAL A 601 9.14 11.34 -23.95
C VAL A 601 8.49 12.27 -22.94
N HIS A 602 7.25 11.97 -22.57
CA HIS A 602 6.46 12.69 -21.58
C HIS A 602 6.04 11.72 -20.48
N VAL A 603 6.31 12.06 -19.21
CA VAL A 603 5.98 11.20 -18.06
C VAL A 603 5.10 11.96 -17.10
N ARG A 604 3.93 11.42 -16.81
CA ARG A 604 3.00 11.90 -15.78
C ARG A 604 2.87 10.90 -14.63
N SER A 605 2.38 11.38 -13.49
CA SER A 605 2.03 10.55 -12.33
C SER A 605 0.74 11.07 -11.73
N ILE A 606 -0.17 10.16 -11.37
CA ILE A 606 -1.40 10.47 -10.66
C ILE A 606 -1.35 9.73 -9.32
N VAL A 607 -1.55 10.49 -8.24
CA VAL A 607 -1.74 10.00 -6.87
C VAL A 607 -3.02 10.66 -6.37
N GLY A 608 -3.93 9.90 -5.79
CA GLY A 608 -5.22 10.40 -5.33
C GLY A 608 -5.95 9.35 -4.49
N ARG A 609 -7.27 9.46 -4.43
CA ARG A 609 -8.16 8.61 -3.63
C ARG A 609 -7.95 7.11 -3.88
N PHE A 610 -7.84 6.72 -5.15
CA PHE A 610 -7.63 5.33 -5.56
C PHE A 610 -6.18 5.09 -5.98
N LEU A 611 -5.67 3.88 -5.71
CA LEU A 611 -4.33 3.50 -6.11
C LEU A 611 -4.30 3.16 -7.60
N GLU A 612 -3.64 3.98 -8.42
CA GLU A 612 -3.42 3.72 -9.83
C GLU A 612 -2.53 2.48 -10.01
N HIS A 613 -3.12 1.36 -10.47
CA HIS A 613 -2.44 0.06 -10.46
C HIS A 613 -2.46 -0.67 -11.81
N ALA A 614 -3.41 -0.40 -12.68
CA ALA A 614 -3.50 -1.02 -14.00
C ALA A 614 -2.23 -0.81 -14.83
N ARG A 615 -1.88 -1.81 -15.67
CA ARG A 615 -0.82 -1.70 -16.65
C ARG A 615 -1.41 -1.81 -18.04
N VAL A 616 -1.12 -0.79 -18.86
CA VAL A 616 -1.58 -0.69 -20.24
C VAL A 616 -0.37 -0.42 -21.16
N TYR A 617 -0.24 -1.18 -22.21
CA TYR A 617 0.75 -0.98 -23.27
C TYR A 617 0.00 -0.78 -24.59
N ALA A 618 0.07 0.45 -25.13
CA ALA A 618 -0.59 0.78 -26.38
C ALA A 618 0.41 1.29 -27.41
N PHE A 619 0.23 0.86 -28.65
CA PHE A 619 1.09 1.16 -29.79
C PHE A 619 0.21 1.62 -30.96
N GLY A 620 0.73 2.60 -31.75
CA GLY A 620 0.02 3.23 -32.86
C GLY A 620 -0.61 4.55 -32.45
N GLU A 621 -0.80 5.48 -33.41
CA GLU A 621 -1.35 6.82 -33.15
C GLU A 621 -2.74 6.75 -32.49
N ASP A 622 -3.59 5.85 -32.97
CA ASP A 622 -4.94 5.62 -32.47
C ASP A 622 -5.03 4.44 -31.50
N ALA A 623 -3.92 4.03 -30.87
CA ALA A 623 -3.85 2.84 -30.04
C ALA A 623 -4.37 1.58 -30.78
N ASP A 624 -3.84 1.36 -32.00
CA ASP A 624 -4.24 0.26 -32.88
C ASP A 624 -4.08 -1.11 -32.22
N THR A 625 -3.07 -1.22 -31.36
CA THR A 625 -2.77 -2.42 -30.58
C THR A 625 -2.66 -2.06 -29.11
N VAL A 626 -3.52 -2.66 -28.29
CA VAL A 626 -3.54 -2.46 -26.84
C VAL A 626 -3.37 -3.80 -26.15
N TYR A 627 -2.47 -3.84 -25.17
CA TYR A 627 -2.30 -4.93 -24.23
C TYR A 627 -2.57 -4.44 -22.82
N LEU A 628 -3.29 -5.25 -22.06
CA LEU A 628 -3.31 -5.15 -20.59
C LEU A 628 -2.31 -6.14 -20.01
N SER A 629 -1.74 -5.83 -18.85
CA SER A 629 -0.69 -6.67 -18.27
C SER A 629 -0.72 -6.73 -16.75
N SER A 630 -0.23 -7.83 -16.20
CA SER A 630 0.11 -7.95 -14.77
C SER A 630 1.49 -7.36 -14.43
N ALA A 631 2.32 -7.09 -15.43
CA ALA A 631 3.73 -6.71 -15.30
C ALA A 631 3.96 -5.20 -15.34
N ASP A 632 4.89 -4.74 -14.52
CA ASP A 632 5.60 -3.48 -14.72
C ASP A 632 6.83 -3.68 -15.61
N MET A 633 7.36 -2.62 -16.20
CA MET A 633 8.61 -2.66 -16.97
C MET A 633 9.84 -2.65 -16.04
N MET A 634 10.00 -3.73 -15.31
CA MET A 634 11.10 -3.99 -14.37
C MET A 634 11.79 -5.29 -14.75
N THR A 635 13.12 -5.34 -14.74
CA THR A 635 13.90 -6.56 -15.05
C THR A 635 13.42 -7.77 -14.27
N ARG A 636 13.05 -7.57 -12.98
CA ARG A 636 12.49 -8.65 -12.16
C ARG A 636 11.14 -9.17 -12.69
N ASN A 637 10.25 -8.29 -13.23
CA ASN A 637 8.98 -8.72 -13.79
C ASN A 637 9.17 -9.40 -15.15
N THR A 638 10.08 -8.89 -15.96
CA THR A 638 10.31 -9.37 -17.33
C THR A 638 11.18 -10.63 -17.41
N GLU A 639 12.02 -10.91 -16.38
CA GLU A 639 13.05 -11.98 -16.45
C GLU A 639 13.02 -12.96 -15.27
N HIS A 640 12.43 -12.61 -14.11
CA HIS A 640 12.47 -13.40 -12.89
C HIS A 640 11.08 -13.64 -12.24
N ARG A 641 10.01 -13.44 -13.02
CA ARG A 641 8.64 -13.72 -12.62
C ARG A 641 7.85 -14.36 -13.74
N VAL A 642 6.75 -15.01 -13.38
CA VAL A 642 5.71 -15.40 -14.33
C VAL A 642 4.66 -14.30 -14.32
N GLU A 643 4.62 -13.55 -15.42
CA GLU A 643 3.69 -12.43 -15.67
C GLU A 643 3.00 -12.64 -17.00
N ILE A 644 1.87 -11.97 -17.23
CA ILE A 644 1.15 -12.02 -18.50
C ILE A 644 0.88 -10.63 -19.07
N ALA A 645 0.93 -10.51 -20.40
CA ALA A 645 0.29 -9.45 -21.15
C ALA A 645 -0.67 -10.09 -22.17
N TYR A 646 -1.83 -9.51 -22.36
CA TYR A 646 -2.87 -10.04 -23.23
C TYR A 646 -3.47 -8.92 -24.10
N PRO A 647 -3.73 -9.20 -25.42
CA PRO A 647 -4.26 -8.21 -26.34
C PRO A 647 -5.76 -7.99 -26.12
N LEU A 648 -6.22 -6.77 -26.32
CA LEU A 648 -7.63 -6.46 -26.44
C LEU A 648 -8.07 -6.61 -27.89
N LEU A 649 -8.76 -7.69 -28.21
CA LEU A 649 -9.19 -8.02 -29.58
C LEU A 649 -10.53 -7.37 -29.94
N ASP A 650 -11.43 -7.21 -28.98
CA ASP A 650 -12.69 -6.53 -29.17
C ASP A 650 -12.51 -5.02 -29.33
N ALA A 651 -13.18 -4.44 -30.33
CA ALA A 651 -13.06 -3.00 -30.64
C ALA A 651 -13.71 -2.09 -29.59
N GLY A 652 -14.82 -2.54 -28.99
CA GLY A 652 -15.54 -1.80 -27.95
C GLY A 652 -14.70 -1.76 -26.67
N VAL A 653 -14.14 -2.90 -26.27
CA VAL A 653 -13.23 -2.99 -25.12
C VAL A 653 -11.97 -2.14 -25.30
N ARG A 654 -11.38 -2.12 -26.51
CA ARG A 654 -10.26 -1.21 -26.82
C ARG A 654 -10.64 0.25 -26.70
N ALA A 655 -11.84 0.63 -27.18
CA ALA A 655 -12.33 1.99 -27.11
C ALA A 655 -12.54 2.44 -25.63
N ALA A 656 -13.06 1.56 -24.78
CA ALA A 656 -13.23 1.85 -23.35
C ALA A 656 -11.87 2.09 -22.65
N VAL A 657 -10.88 1.24 -22.90
CA VAL A 657 -9.52 1.42 -22.33
C VAL A 657 -8.85 2.68 -22.89
N ARG A 658 -9.10 3.04 -24.15
CA ARG A 658 -8.62 4.30 -24.74
C ARG A 658 -9.25 5.51 -24.06
N GLY A 659 -10.57 5.51 -23.82
CA GLY A 659 -11.25 6.57 -23.07
C GLY A 659 -10.65 6.79 -21.68
N TYR A 660 -10.32 5.69 -20.99
CA TYR A 660 -9.58 5.74 -19.72
C TYR A 660 -8.18 6.38 -19.86
N MET A 661 -7.41 6.00 -20.88
CA MET A 661 -6.08 6.60 -21.13
C MET A 661 -6.20 8.10 -21.37
N ASP A 662 -7.16 8.51 -22.18
CA ASP A 662 -7.39 9.92 -22.53
C ASP A 662 -7.83 10.74 -21.31
N ALA A 663 -8.73 10.19 -20.46
CA ALA A 663 -9.11 10.82 -19.19
C ALA A 663 -7.90 11.03 -18.26
N GLN A 664 -7.02 10.03 -18.12
CA GLN A 664 -5.81 10.16 -17.29
C GLN A 664 -4.78 11.15 -17.86
N LEU A 665 -4.66 11.24 -19.18
CA LEU A 665 -3.79 12.24 -19.84
C LEU A 665 -4.35 13.67 -19.73
N ALA A 666 -5.67 13.82 -19.61
CA ALA A 666 -6.35 15.11 -19.43
C ALA A 666 -6.29 15.62 -17.97
N ASP A 667 -5.95 14.78 -17.00
CA ASP A 667 -5.91 15.19 -15.59
C ASP A 667 -4.95 16.38 -15.37
N ASN A 668 -5.50 17.50 -14.86
CA ASN A 668 -4.75 18.72 -14.53
C ASN A 668 -4.90 19.12 -13.05
N VAL A 669 -5.57 18.29 -12.23
CA VAL A 669 -5.77 18.52 -10.79
C VAL A 669 -4.80 17.68 -9.96
N LYS A 670 -4.73 16.36 -10.22
CA LYS A 670 -3.88 15.43 -9.48
C LYS A 670 -2.59 15.05 -10.23
N ALA A 671 -2.53 15.28 -11.52
CA ALA A 671 -1.36 14.93 -12.32
C ALA A 671 -0.12 15.78 -11.96
N ARG A 672 1.02 15.12 -11.96
CA ARG A 672 2.34 15.73 -11.89
C ARG A 672 3.18 15.29 -13.08
N VAL A 673 4.00 16.16 -13.60
CA VAL A 673 4.90 15.91 -14.73
C VAL A 673 6.32 15.74 -14.21
N LEU A 674 7.04 14.75 -14.72
CA LEU A 674 8.45 14.55 -14.45
C LEU A 674 9.28 15.48 -15.33
N SER A 675 10.14 16.32 -14.73
CA SER A 675 11.03 17.22 -15.43
C SER A 675 12.33 16.50 -15.87
N PRO A 676 13.09 17.08 -16.83
CA PRO A 676 14.43 16.59 -17.18
C PRO A 676 15.43 16.55 -16.03
N LYS A 677 15.19 17.33 -14.98
CA LYS A 677 16.00 17.35 -13.74
C LYS A 677 15.62 16.22 -12.77
N GLY A 678 14.57 15.46 -13.08
CA GLY A 678 14.06 14.41 -12.22
C GLY A 678 13.22 14.93 -11.04
N THR A 679 12.72 16.16 -11.08
CA THR A 679 11.72 16.70 -10.17
C THR A 679 10.32 16.45 -10.71
N TRP A 680 9.34 16.34 -9.81
CA TRP A 680 7.93 16.21 -10.13
C TRP A 680 7.24 17.54 -9.85
N GLU A 681 6.53 18.06 -10.85
CA GLU A 681 5.87 19.37 -10.81
C GLU A 681 4.39 19.16 -11.08
N ARG A 682 3.49 19.84 -10.34
CA ARG A 682 2.05 19.82 -10.63
C ARG A 682 1.80 20.36 -12.04
N VAL A 683 0.82 19.78 -12.71
CA VAL A 683 0.31 20.38 -13.96
C VAL A 683 -0.36 21.70 -13.58
N GLU A 684 0.09 22.80 -14.18
CA GLU A 684 -0.54 24.09 -14.00
C GLU A 684 -1.77 24.18 -14.88
N THR A 685 -2.92 24.45 -14.29
CA THR A 685 -4.16 24.71 -15.04
C THR A 685 -4.04 26.07 -15.73
N ALA A 686 -4.17 26.10 -17.05
CA ALA A 686 -4.08 27.33 -17.81
C ALA A 686 -5.27 28.27 -17.48
N PRO A 687 -5.12 29.59 -17.55
CA PRO A 687 -6.22 30.52 -17.36
C PRO A 687 -7.39 30.23 -18.32
N GLY A 688 -8.56 29.88 -17.78
CA GLY A 688 -9.76 29.51 -18.54
C GLY A 688 -9.88 28.02 -18.88
N GLU A 689 -8.93 27.19 -18.46
CA GLU A 689 -9.04 25.74 -18.53
C GLU A 689 -9.83 25.24 -17.30
N GLU A 690 -10.80 24.35 -17.52
CA GLU A 690 -11.57 23.78 -16.43
C GLU A 690 -10.73 22.73 -15.66
N PRO A 691 -10.79 22.71 -14.31
CA PRO A 691 -10.17 21.66 -13.52
C PRO A 691 -10.76 20.30 -13.87
N PHE A 692 -9.88 19.33 -14.18
CA PHE A 692 -10.26 17.97 -14.53
C PHE A 692 -9.48 16.97 -13.68
N ASN A 693 -10.20 16.29 -12.76
CA ASN A 693 -9.70 15.19 -11.95
C ASN A 693 -10.17 13.87 -12.56
N SER A 694 -9.26 13.08 -13.08
CA SER A 694 -9.60 11.85 -13.80
C SER A 694 -10.30 10.80 -12.91
N GLN A 695 -9.98 10.69 -11.62
CA GLN A 695 -10.62 9.75 -10.71
C GLN A 695 -12.05 10.19 -10.37
N GLU A 696 -12.29 11.47 -10.14
CA GLU A 696 -13.63 12.04 -9.93
C GLU A 696 -14.53 11.91 -11.18
N TYR A 697 -13.94 12.15 -12.36
CA TYR A 697 -14.63 11.97 -13.63
C TYR A 697 -15.10 10.51 -13.81
N LEU A 698 -14.20 9.52 -13.59
CA LEU A 698 -14.50 8.10 -13.72
C LEU A 698 -15.53 7.63 -12.67
N LEU A 699 -15.48 8.18 -11.45
CA LEU A 699 -16.54 7.96 -10.45
C LEU A 699 -17.89 8.43 -10.93
N ALA A 700 -17.96 9.66 -11.45
CA ALA A 700 -19.20 10.24 -11.96
C ALA A 700 -19.73 9.51 -13.21
N GLU A 701 -18.81 9.02 -14.07
CA GLU A 701 -19.14 8.22 -15.24
C GLU A 701 -19.81 6.90 -14.83
N ALA A 702 -19.22 6.14 -13.89
CA ALA A 702 -19.78 4.89 -13.39
C ALA A 702 -21.21 5.07 -12.84
N TYR A 703 -21.47 6.14 -12.09
CA TYR A 703 -22.82 6.43 -11.62
C TYR A 703 -23.81 6.80 -12.76
N ARG A 704 -23.35 7.57 -13.76
CA ARG A 704 -24.19 7.94 -14.92
C ARG A 704 -24.59 6.72 -15.74
N ASP A 705 -23.65 5.83 -15.98
CA ASP A 705 -23.83 4.63 -16.80
C ASP A 705 -24.75 3.63 -16.10
N ALA A 706 -24.57 3.40 -14.79
CA ALA A 706 -25.47 2.58 -14.00
C ALA A 706 -26.91 3.15 -13.97
N ALA A 707 -27.06 4.47 -13.86
CA ALA A 707 -28.36 5.13 -13.90
C ALA A 707 -29.03 5.04 -15.30
N ALA A 708 -28.26 5.12 -16.38
CA ALA A 708 -28.77 4.96 -17.74
C ALA A 708 -29.25 3.52 -18.00
N ALA A 709 -28.48 2.51 -17.56
CA ALA A 709 -28.85 1.10 -17.64
C ALA A 709 -30.15 0.80 -16.86
N SER A 710 -30.27 1.30 -15.63
CA SER A 710 -31.52 1.13 -14.83
C SER A 710 -32.75 1.72 -15.48
N ARG A 711 -32.65 2.87 -16.17
CA ARG A 711 -33.76 3.47 -16.90
C ARG A 711 -34.18 2.67 -18.14
N ALA A 712 -33.21 2.09 -18.84
CA ALA A 712 -33.45 1.25 -20.01
C ALA A 712 -34.25 -0.02 -19.68
N VAL A 713 -34.07 -0.56 -18.47
CA VAL A 713 -34.75 -1.79 -17.96
C VAL A 713 -36.13 -1.45 -17.32
N GLY A 714 -36.54 -0.16 -17.24
CA GLY A 714 -37.83 0.23 -16.68
C GLY A 714 -37.91 0.18 -15.15
N GLY A 715 -36.76 0.08 -14.46
CA GLY A 715 -36.65 0.06 -13.01
C GLY A 715 -36.79 1.42 -12.35
N SER A 716 -37.52 1.50 -11.23
CA SER A 716 -37.58 2.72 -10.38
C SER A 716 -36.21 2.94 -9.70
N CYS A 717 -35.58 4.07 -10.03
CA CYS A 717 -34.18 4.36 -9.71
C CYS A 717 -33.91 4.61 -8.21
N LEU A 718 -33.25 3.69 -7.52
CA LEU A 718 -32.61 3.92 -6.22
C LEU A 718 -31.25 4.68 -6.32
N VAL A 719 -30.79 4.96 -7.57
CA VAL A 719 -29.47 5.56 -7.87
C VAL A 719 -29.46 7.10 -7.76
N GLN A 720 -30.63 7.77 -7.66
CA GLN A 720 -30.71 9.24 -7.69
C GLN A 720 -30.09 9.98 -6.49
N THR A 721 -29.92 9.32 -5.34
CA THR A 721 -29.36 9.96 -4.15
C THR A 721 -27.83 10.04 -4.12
N GLY A 722 -27.14 9.15 -4.82
CA GLY A 722 -25.67 9.13 -4.85
C GLY A 722 -25.06 10.11 -5.86
N ALA A 723 -25.55 10.13 -7.09
CA ALA A 723 -24.99 10.98 -8.15
C ALA A 723 -25.14 12.48 -7.87
N SER A 724 -26.32 12.92 -7.39
CA SER A 724 -26.54 14.33 -7.02
C SER A 724 -25.65 14.77 -5.84
N ALA A 725 -25.38 13.87 -4.88
CA ALA A 725 -24.51 14.17 -3.76
C ALA A 725 -23.03 14.29 -4.21
N VAL A 726 -22.57 13.44 -5.13
CA VAL A 726 -21.21 13.51 -5.68
C VAL A 726 -21.02 14.79 -6.51
N PHE A 727 -21.97 15.15 -7.37
CA PHE A 727 -21.90 16.39 -8.17
C PHE A 727 -22.01 17.67 -7.31
N ASN A 728 -22.90 17.68 -6.30
CA ASN A 728 -23.04 18.83 -5.42
C ASN A 728 -21.84 18.97 -4.48
N ASN A 729 -21.25 17.87 -4.01
CA ASN A 729 -20.07 17.90 -3.14
C ASN A 729 -18.82 18.29 -3.91
N ALA A 730 -18.63 17.88 -5.17
CA ALA A 730 -17.52 18.34 -6.00
C ALA A 730 -17.59 19.86 -6.26
N ALA A 731 -18.77 20.40 -6.51
CA ALA A 731 -19.00 21.85 -6.65
C ALA A 731 -18.81 22.59 -5.31
N GLN A 732 -19.29 22.03 -4.19
CA GLN A 732 -19.14 22.61 -2.85
C GLN A 732 -17.69 22.49 -2.34
N ALA A 733 -16.97 21.40 -2.66
CA ALA A 733 -15.56 21.27 -2.34
C ALA A 733 -14.70 22.29 -3.10
N ALA A 734 -15.01 22.57 -4.36
CA ALA A 734 -14.36 23.61 -5.14
C ALA A 734 -14.64 25.01 -4.57
N GLU A 735 -15.89 25.31 -4.16
CA GLU A 735 -16.24 26.57 -3.49
C GLU A 735 -15.60 26.69 -2.09
N ALA A 736 -15.54 25.60 -1.31
CA ALA A 736 -14.90 25.60 0.01
C ALA A 736 -13.38 25.79 -0.10
N ALA A 737 -12.73 25.15 -1.08
CA ALA A 737 -11.32 25.36 -1.37
C ALA A 737 -11.01 26.82 -1.78
N GLN A 738 -11.88 27.43 -2.58
CA GLN A 738 -11.76 28.83 -2.98
C GLN A 738 -11.95 29.80 -1.81
N ARG A 739 -12.87 29.50 -0.89
CA ARG A 739 -13.07 30.28 0.36
C ARG A 739 -11.91 30.11 1.34
N ALA A 740 -11.35 28.91 1.45
CA ALA A 740 -10.17 28.65 2.28
C ALA A 740 -8.92 29.39 1.77
N GLN A 741 -8.69 29.40 0.46
CA GLN A 741 -7.62 30.19 -0.16
C GLN A 741 -7.78 31.70 0.11
N THR A 742 -8.97 32.25 -0.08
CA THR A 742 -9.27 33.67 0.19
C THR A 742 -9.08 34.02 1.66
N THR A 743 -9.40 33.10 2.58
CA THR A 743 -9.21 33.29 4.03
C THR A 743 -7.74 33.24 4.42
N GLN A 744 -6.94 32.40 3.78
CA GLN A 744 -5.50 32.29 4.01
C GLN A 744 -4.77 33.50 3.47
N GLU A 745 -5.09 33.98 2.28
CA GLU A 745 -4.56 35.22 1.70
C GLU A 745 -4.93 36.44 2.56
N ALA A 746 -6.14 36.49 3.14
CA ALA A 746 -6.55 37.54 4.06
C ALA A 746 -5.78 37.48 5.40
N ARG A 747 -5.50 36.31 5.95
CA ARG A 747 -4.65 36.14 7.15
C ARG A 747 -3.19 36.51 6.91
N GLU A 748 -2.63 36.14 5.75
CA GLU A 748 -1.25 36.52 5.37
C GLU A 748 -1.13 38.04 5.13
N ALA A 749 -2.15 38.66 4.52
CA ALA A 749 -2.22 40.10 4.36
C ALA A 749 -2.35 40.84 5.72
N GLN A 750 -3.12 40.27 6.67
CA GLN A 750 -3.28 40.82 8.01
C GLN A 750 -1.97 40.69 8.83
N ALA A 751 -1.30 39.54 8.77
CA ALA A 751 0.01 39.33 9.41
C ALA A 751 1.10 40.23 8.83
N ALA A 752 1.06 40.45 7.51
CA ALA A 752 1.97 41.41 6.85
C ALA A 752 1.68 42.86 7.23
N GLN A 753 0.43 43.18 7.58
CA GLN A 753 0.03 44.55 8.05
C GLN A 753 0.39 44.76 9.52
N GLU A 754 0.27 43.76 10.39
CA GLU A 754 0.69 43.75 11.79
C GLU A 754 2.24 43.85 11.93
N ALA A 755 2.98 43.21 11.02
CA ALA A 755 4.43 43.28 10.96
C ALA A 755 4.96 44.69 10.51
N ARG A 756 4.09 45.55 9.99
CA ARG A 756 4.43 46.93 9.55
C ARG A 756 4.08 48.03 10.53
N ALA A 757 3.46 47.71 11.68
CA ALA A 757 3.10 48.68 12.71
C ALA A 757 4.34 49.06 13.55
N PRO A 758 4.61 50.34 13.83
CA PRO A 758 5.79 50.75 14.60
C PRO A 758 5.62 50.44 16.08
N GLN A 759 6.61 49.76 16.64
CA GLN A 759 6.71 49.47 18.08
C GLN A 759 6.90 50.77 18.89
N SER A 760 5.89 51.12 19.66
CA SER A 760 6.05 52.16 20.72
C SER A 760 6.45 51.45 22.03
N GLY A 761 7.56 51.83 22.56
CA GLY A 761 8.23 51.25 23.74
C GLY A 761 7.47 51.41 25.08
N PRO A 762 7.95 50.80 26.16
CA PRO A 762 7.19 50.52 27.36
C PRO A 762 7.18 51.68 28.35
N ARG A 763 6.04 51.93 28.98
CA ARG A 763 5.95 52.71 30.25
C ARG A 763 5.72 51.71 31.41
N ALA A 764 6.60 51.82 32.38
CA ALA A 764 6.54 51.15 33.65
C ALA A 764 5.49 51.82 34.55
N GLU A 765 4.70 51.04 35.28
CA GLU A 765 4.11 51.43 36.56
C GLU A 765 4.02 50.24 37.50
N THR A 766 4.25 50.51 38.80
CA THR A 766 4.52 49.68 39.92
C THR A 766 3.22 49.23 40.64
N PRO A 767 3.30 48.33 41.64
CA PRO A 767 2.21 47.46 42.07
C PRO A 767 1.41 48.00 43.26
N HIS A 768 0.18 47.59 43.46
CA HIS A 768 -0.57 47.63 44.74
C HIS A 768 -1.32 46.34 45.05
N ASP A 769 -0.86 45.73 46.09
CA ASP A 769 -1.42 45.14 47.34
C ASP A 769 -2.78 44.47 47.36
N ALA A 770 -2.68 43.24 47.83
CA ALA A 770 -3.47 42.48 48.86
C ALA A 770 -5.01 42.61 48.97
N SER A 771 -5.69 41.44 48.91
CA SER A 771 -6.30 40.87 50.15
C SER A 771 -7.11 39.57 49.85
N SER A 772 -6.75 38.57 50.57
CA SER A 772 -7.52 37.49 51.20
C SER A 772 -9.03 37.31 50.85
N ARG A 773 -9.40 36.12 50.46
CA ARG A 773 -10.64 35.44 50.95
C ARG A 773 -10.54 33.91 50.92
N GLU A 774 -10.93 33.38 52.01
CA GLU A 774 -11.20 32.06 52.58
C GLU A 774 -11.51 30.88 51.64
N VAL A 775 -10.92 29.76 52.09
CA VAL A 775 -11.21 28.38 51.72
C VAL A 775 -12.52 27.94 52.38
N GLN A 776 -13.48 27.39 51.67
CA GLN A 776 -14.50 26.51 52.22
C GLN A 776 -14.41 25.12 51.57
N ALA A 777 -14.18 24.16 52.44
CA ALA A 777 -14.17 22.74 52.13
C ALA A 777 -15.58 22.21 51.82
N VAL A 778 -15.71 21.42 50.75
CA VAL A 778 -16.91 20.60 50.52
C VAL A 778 -16.51 19.13 50.49
N THR A 779 -17.06 18.39 51.41
CA THR A 779 -16.96 16.95 51.62
C THR A 779 -17.71 16.15 50.51
N PRO A 780 -17.28 14.95 50.15
CA PRO A 780 -17.94 14.16 49.13
C PRO A 780 -19.18 13.42 49.66
N ARG A 781 -20.25 13.44 48.87
CA ARG A 781 -21.43 12.58 49.11
C ARG A 781 -21.30 11.26 48.38
N VAL A 782 -21.41 10.19 49.20
CA VAL A 782 -21.66 8.81 48.77
C VAL A 782 -23.08 8.72 48.21
N ILE A 783 -23.24 8.08 47.03
CA ILE A 783 -24.55 7.66 46.52
C ILE A 783 -24.62 6.14 46.54
N GLU A 784 -25.58 5.66 47.32
CA GLU A 784 -25.95 4.26 47.54
C GLU A 784 -26.68 3.68 46.29
N HIS A 785 -26.54 2.37 46.20
CA HIS A 785 -27.20 1.49 45.23
C HIS A 785 -28.74 1.51 45.33
N ALA A 786 -29.42 1.46 44.21
CA ALA A 786 -30.81 1.00 44.14
C ALA A 786 -30.89 -0.17 43.16
N GLU A 787 -31.24 -1.33 43.69
CA GLU A 787 -31.70 -2.53 42.98
C GLU A 787 -33.10 -2.30 42.42
N GLU A 788 -33.34 -2.69 41.18
CA GLU A 788 -34.69 -3.01 40.73
C GLU A 788 -34.73 -4.30 39.92
N ARG A 789 -35.80 -5.07 40.24
CA ARG A 789 -36.02 -6.49 40.00
C ARG A 789 -36.55 -6.76 38.60
N CYS A 790 -36.19 -7.96 38.13
CA CYS A 790 -36.76 -8.73 37.01
C CYS A 790 -38.24 -9.10 37.20
N PRO A 791 -39.01 -9.38 36.16
CA PRO A 791 -39.86 -10.55 36.19
C PRO A 791 -39.59 -11.60 35.12
N GLU A 792 -39.84 -12.86 35.53
CA GLU A 792 -39.69 -14.13 34.83
C GLU A 792 -40.70 -14.40 33.69
N ARG A 793 -40.31 -15.33 32.85
CA ARG A 793 -40.93 -16.44 32.14
C ARG A 793 -40.66 -16.45 30.63
N ALA A 794 -40.41 -17.53 29.93
CA ALA A 794 -40.68 -18.94 30.07
C ALA A 794 -39.73 -19.80 29.25
N GLU A 795 -39.67 -21.12 29.56
CA GLU A 795 -38.76 -22.16 29.08
C GLU A 795 -38.95 -22.65 27.65
N GLY A 796 -37.86 -23.23 27.07
CA GLY A 796 -37.84 -24.18 25.98
C GLY A 796 -36.40 -24.52 25.55
N PRO A 797 -36.02 -25.82 25.40
CA PRO A 797 -34.64 -26.24 25.47
C PRO A 797 -33.90 -26.21 24.12
N GLY A 798 -32.71 -25.64 24.08
CA GLY A 798 -31.78 -25.67 22.96
C GLY A 798 -30.33 -25.65 23.43
N MET A 799 -29.59 -26.63 23.02
CA MET A 799 -28.23 -26.99 23.39
C MET A 799 -27.24 -25.82 23.35
N VAL A 800 -26.58 -25.55 24.47
CA VAL A 800 -25.57 -24.50 24.60
C VAL A 800 -24.18 -25.12 24.37
N LEU A 801 -23.51 -24.71 23.31
CA LEU A 801 -22.06 -24.83 23.17
C LEU A 801 -21.43 -23.48 23.55
N SER A 802 -20.80 -23.44 24.71
CA SER A 802 -20.07 -22.31 25.23
C SER A 802 -18.69 -22.21 24.58
N LEU A 803 -18.45 -21.15 23.81
CA LEU A 803 -17.13 -20.76 23.37
C LEU A 803 -16.69 -19.48 24.12
N PRO A 804 -15.42 -19.37 24.53
CA PRO A 804 -14.96 -18.29 25.41
C PRO A 804 -14.90 -16.93 24.68
N ARG A 805 -15.32 -15.88 25.34
CA ARG A 805 -15.47 -14.50 24.84
C ARG A 805 -14.17 -13.73 24.51
N GLN A 806 -13.01 -14.35 24.55
CA GLN A 806 -11.72 -13.65 24.33
C GLN A 806 -11.22 -13.58 22.90
N GLY A 807 -11.86 -14.21 21.93
CA GLY A 807 -11.36 -14.28 20.54
C GLY A 807 -11.72 -13.11 19.61
N ARG A 808 -12.77 -12.35 19.91
CA ARG A 808 -13.35 -11.42 18.93
C ARG A 808 -12.64 -10.06 18.78
N VAL A 809 -11.97 -9.56 19.80
CA VAL A 809 -11.28 -8.25 19.73
C VAL A 809 -9.90 -8.36 19.06
N LYS A 810 -9.17 -9.45 19.26
CA LYS A 810 -7.88 -9.69 18.59
C LYS A 810 -8.01 -9.84 17.08
N THR A 811 -9.14 -10.37 16.61
CA THR A 811 -9.38 -10.59 15.18
C THR A 811 -9.67 -9.26 14.43
N ALA A 812 -10.32 -8.30 15.06
CA ALA A 812 -10.65 -7.02 14.44
C ALA A 812 -9.41 -6.11 14.25
N LEU A 813 -8.52 -6.04 15.24
CA LEU A 813 -7.29 -5.21 15.18
C LEU A 813 -6.22 -5.81 14.27
N ALA A 814 -6.05 -7.14 14.28
CA ALA A 814 -5.19 -7.82 13.30
C ALA A 814 -5.71 -7.68 11.86
N LEU A 815 -7.04 -7.63 11.68
CA LEU A 815 -7.68 -7.40 10.39
C LEU A 815 -7.43 -5.99 9.86
N PHE A 816 -7.38 -4.96 10.73
CA PHE A 816 -7.13 -3.58 10.33
C PHE A 816 -5.66 -3.35 9.93
N SER A 817 -4.70 -3.78 10.73
CA SER A 817 -3.27 -3.63 10.44
C SER A 817 -2.82 -4.39 9.18
N LEU A 818 -3.32 -5.62 8.97
CA LEU A 818 -3.04 -6.41 7.77
C LEU A 818 -3.82 -5.93 6.53
N GLY A 819 -5.03 -5.41 6.72
CA GLY A 819 -5.81 -4.80 5.66
C GLY A 819 -5.14 -3.56 5.08
N PHE A 820 -4.50 -2.77 5.93
CA PHE A 820 -3.80 -1.56 5.53
C PHE A 820 -2.49 -1.87 4.78
N LYS A 821 -1.68 -2.81 5.28
CA LYS A 821 -0.48 -3.27 4.56
C LYS A 821 -0.82 -3.90 3.19
N ALA A 822 -1.98 -4.54 3.06
CA ALA A 822 -2.48 -5.04 1.77
C ALA A 822 -2.99 -3.93 0.85
N LEU A 823 -3.46 -2.80 1.41
CA LEU A 823 -4.05 -1.71 0.64
C LEU A 823 -3.01 -0.81 -0.02
N PHE A 824 -1.88 -0.54 0.62
CA PHE A 824 -0.99 0.53 0.19
C PHE A 824 0.49 0.12 0.05
N GLY A 825 0.94 -0.94 0.69
CA GLY A 825 2.37 -1.22 0.80
C GLY A 825 2.99 -2.05 -0.33
N LYS A 826 2.22 -2.70 -1.18
CA LYS A 826 2.81 -3.84 -1.89
C LYS A 826 2.70 -3.86 -3.40
N GLY A 827 2.15 -2.81 -4.02
CA GLY A 827 2.11 -2.67 -5.47
C GLY A 827 3.42 -2.22 -6.13
N ALA A 828 4.38 -1.72 -5.36
CA ALA A 828 5.55 -1.01 -5.90
C ALA A 828 6.82 -1.85 -6.04
N GLN A 829 6.75 -3.17 -5.96
CA GLN A 829 7.96 -3.98 -6.18
C GLN A 829 7.72 -5.17 -7.07
#